data_ef1b819bfee72b180cb0889e9c996cdd
#
_entry.id   ef1b819bfee72b180cb0889e9c996cdd
#
_cell.length_a   1.000
_cell.length_b   1.000
_cell.length_c   1.000
_cell.angle_alpha   90.00
_cell.angle_beta   90.00
_cell.angle_gamma   90.00
#
_symmetry.space_group_name_H-M   'P 1'
#
loop_
_entity.id
_entity.type
_entity.pdbx_description
1 polymer ?
#
loop_
_entity_poly.entity_id
_entity_poly.type
_entity_poly.pdbx_seq_one_letter_code
_entity_poly.pdbx_strand_id
1 'polypeptide(L)'
;MHRYLKKLNEIKISHLNSVGGKNASLGEMMNNLDELNLNLPQGYALTTEAYNDFIKENEIGPYIQSALNNKDPSDIQELHSFGQSIRERILSSKLSKSITEATAIAWHNLKRNTDKSFSVAVRSSATTEDLPTASFAGQMESYLNISSADEINKAVLSVYASLFTDRAISYRQHHNFDHNQISMAVCIQQMIRSDLSSSGVMFTVDTESGCKDLIVINSSFGLGELLVQGLVIPDEFYLFKPSLRNNKFSIIKKNMGNKTTKMVYSKNKGPDHSVQIVDLNQADRSKFSISDDEIITLGKLGLSIEKHFGRPMDIEWAKDGSDGKLYILQARPETVVSLQEHNLHDYQIKSKGKLLATGRSVGYGLGIGKAKIISNLEDMYLIDEGDILVTDHTEPNWEPVMKKTAAIITNQGGRTCHAAIIARELGIPAVVGCLDATTNIQDQSTISVSCAEGDQGFVYEGSIEYELFTKKIESLPKITTKIMLNIGNPDRAFYFASIPNDGVGLARIEFIINRMIGIHPNAIVDFLNLDEELQLNIEEISAGYENPTEFYISKLAEGISTIAAAFYPKPVIVRLSDFKSNEYANLVGGDRYEPEEENPMLGFRGASRYLDPLFQPCFKMECDAIFKSKRDNGFRQHPSHDSLCENN
;
A
#
# COMPACT_ATOMS: atom_id res chain seq x y z
N MET A 1 39.23 -11.79 -2.02
CA MET A 1 37.97 -11.19 -1.58
C MET A 1 38.17 -10.70 -0.16
N HIS A 2 37.67 -9.52 0.20
CA HIS A 2 37.86 -8.99 1.56
C HIS A 2 37.00 -9.79 2.56
N ARG A 3 37.52 -10.11 3.76
CA ARG A 3 36.86 -10.92 4.80
C ARG A 3 35.43 -10.46 5.10
N TYR A 4 35.20 -9.15 5.19
CA TYR A 4 33.92 -8.56 5.57
C TYR A 4 33.01 -8.20 4.39
N LEU A 5 33.42 -8.43 3.14
CA LEU A 5 32.69 -7.97 1.96
C LEU A 5 32.30 -9.12 1.05
N LYS A 6 31.00 -9.21 0.70
CA LYS A 6 30.48 -10.14 -0.31
C LYS A 6 29.72 -9.37 -1.39
N LYS A 7 29.89 -9.72 -2.67
CA LYS A 7 29.04 -9.18 -3.74
C LYS A 7 27.65 -9.76 -3.64
N LEU A 8 26.60 -8.96 -3.92
CA LEU A 8 25.23 -9.46 -3.89
C LEU A 8 25.01 -10.66 -4.80
N ASN A 9 25.58 -10.67 -6.01
CA ASN A 9 25.48 -11.80 -6.94
C ASN A 9 26.28 -13.05 -6.53
N GLU A 10 27.01 -13.05 -5.43
CA GLU A 10 27.70 -14.22 -4.85
C GLU A 10 26.97 -14.75 -3.61
N ILE A 11 25.88 -14.09 -3.21
CA ILE A 11 25.10 -14.40 -2.01
C ILE A 11 23.97 -15.36 -2.39
N LYS A 12 23.73 -16.35 -1.54
CA LYS A 12 22.63 -17.31 -1.62
C LYS A 12 21.77 -17.19 -0.37
N ILE A 13 20.55 -17.71 -0.43
CA ILE A 13 19.63 -17.71 0.73
C ILE A 13 20.25 -18.42 1.96
N SER A 14 21.12 -19.42 1.75
CA SER A 14 21.86 -20.12 2.82
C SER A 14 22.87 -19.24 3.58
N HIS A 15 23.19 -18.05 3.05
CA HIS A 15 24.10 -17.10 3.70
C HIS A 15 23.39 -16.15 4.69
N LEU A 16 22.10 -16.33 4.96
CA LEU A 16 21.26 -15.46 5.80
C LEU A 16 21.97 -15.04 7.12
N ASN A 17 22.55 -15.97 7.84
CA ASN A 17 23.23 -15.70 9.11
C ASN A 17 24.48 -14.81 8.98
N SER A 18 25.07 -14.72 7.80
CA SER A 18 26.28 -13.92 7.54
C SER A 18 26.01 -12.60 6.84
N VAL A 19 24.85 -12.43 6.20
CA VAL A 19 24.56 -11.24 5.40
C VAL A 19 23.19 -10.61 5.69
N GLY A 20 22.37 -11.24 6.54
CA GLY A 20 21.00 -10.81 6.88
C GLY A 20 19.97 -11.12 5.79
N GLY A 21 18.68 -10.96 6.12
CA GLY A 21 17.55 -11.37 5.27
C GLY A 21 17.50 -10.63 3.92
N LYS A 22 17.58 -9.29 3.95
CA LYS A 22 17.51 -8.46 2.72
C LYS A 22 18.61 -8.80 1.71
N ASN A 23 19.87 -8.91 2.16
CA ASN A 23 20.97 -9.27 1.28
C ASN A 23 20.84 -10.69 0.74
N ALA A 24 20.37 -11.63 1.58
CA ALA A 24 20.19 -13.02 1.16
C ALA A 24 19.10 -13.13 0.08
N SER A 25 17.97 -12.42 0.24
CA SER A 25 16.89 -12.37 -0.75
C SER A 25 17.32 -11.72 -2.07
N LEU A 26 18.05 -10.59 -2.00
CA LEU A 26 18.62 -9.93 -3.20
C LEU A 26 19.57 -10.86 -3.96
N GLY A 27 20.51 -11.50 -3.24
CA GLY A 27 21.45 -12.44 -3.85
C GLY A 27 20.74 -13.64 -4.47
N GLU A 28 19.72 -14.18 -3.83
CA GLU A 28 18.90 -15.28 -4.34
C GLU A 28 18.22 -14.89 -5.65
N MET A 29 17.62 -13.69 -5.72
CA MET A 29 17.01 -13.19 -6.95
C MET A 29 18.04 -12.96 -8.06
N MET A 30 19.22 -12.40 -7.76
CA MET A 30 20.29 -12.18 -8.74
C MET A 30 20.80 -13.46 -9.37
N ASN A 31 20.85 -14.55 -8.60
CA ASN A 31 21.41 -15.81 -9.07
C ASN A 31 20.41 -16.71 -9.80
N ASN A 32 19.12 -16.57 -9.54
CA ASN A 32 18.11 -17.54 -10.00
C ASN A 32 17.04 -16.94 -10.92
N LEU A 33 16.97 -15.61 -11.07
CA LEU A 33 15.94 -14.95 -11.87
C LEU A 33 16.49 -14.17 -13.08
N ASP A 34 17.74 -14.41 -13.47
CA ASP A 34 18.38 -13.75 -14.62
C ASP A 34 17.63 -14.00 -15.95
N GLU A 35 17.01 -15.18 -16.14
CA GLU A 35 16.22 -15.53 -17.33
C GLU A 35 14.97 -14.65 -17.52
N LEU A 36 14.56 -13.91 -16.49
CA LEU A 36 13.33 -13.10 -16.48
C LEU A 36 13.57 -11.64 -16.84
N ASN A 37 14.78 -11.23 -17.23
CA ASN A 37 15.19 -9.84 -17.43
C ASN A 37 14.89 -8.95 -16.19
N LEU A 38 15.06 -9.53 -14.99
CA LEU A 38 14.91 -8.82 -13.73
C LEU A 38 16.08 -7.87 -13.52
N ASN A 39 15.85 -6.57 -13.58
CA ASN A 39 16.89 -5.60 -13.24
C ASN A 39 16.99 -5.47 -11.72
N LEU A 40 18.17 -5.73 -11.19
CA LEU A 40 18.52 -5.57 -9.78
C LEU A 40 19.73 -4.62 -9.66
N PRO A 41 19.70 -3.64 -8.76
CA PRO A 41 20.86 -2.76 -8.56
C PRO A 41 22.05 -3.56 -8.06
N GLN A 42 23.22 -3.26 -8.57
CA GLN A 42 24.46 -3.88 -8.10
C GLN A 42 24.79 -3.43 -6.68
N GLY A 43 25.48 -4.29 -5.91
CA GLY A 43 25.83 -3.96 -4.54
C GLY A 43 26.73 -4.98 -3.88
N TYR A 44 27.01 -4.68 -2.62
CA TYR A 44 27.82 -5.49 -1.71
C TYR A 44 27.14 -5.57 -0.34
N ALA A 45 27.29 -6.71 0.30
CA ALA A 45 26.98 -6.89 1.72
C ALA A 45 28.24 -6.74 2.55
N LEU A 46 28.22 -5.82 3.54
CA LEU A 46 29.14 -5.83 4.67
C LEU A 46 28.59 -6.84 5.69
N THR A 47 29.36 -7.87 6.01
CA THR A 47 28.88 -9.06 6.72
C THR A 47 28.61 -8.81 8.19
N THR A 48 27.82 -9.69 8.82
CA THR A 48 27.61 -9.72 10.28
C THR A 48 28.89 -9.86 11.08
N GLU A 49 29.94 -10.48 10.51
CA GLU A 49 31.25 -10.60 11.11
C GLU A 49 31.91 -9.21 11.34
N ALA A 50 31.72 -8.27 10.39
CA ALA A 50 32.20 -6.90 10.56
C ALA A 50 31.51 -6.19 11.75
N TYR A 51 30.21 -6.38 11.93
CA TYR A 51 29.47 -5.87 13.10
C TYR A 51 29.95 -6.48 14.40
N ASN A 52 30.07 -7.80 14.45
CA ASN A 52 30.48 -8.50 15.67
C ASN A 52 31.91 -8.10 16.11
N ASP A 53 32.84 -7.98 15.16
CA ASP A 53 34.19 -7.51 15.45
C ASP A 53 34.19 -6.03 15.89
N PHE A 54 33.37 -5.16 15.27
CA PHE A 54 33.19 -3.78 15.69
C PHE A 54 32.68 -3.67 17.14
N ILE A 55 31.64 -4.42 17.52
CA ILE A 55 31.08 -4.46 18.89
C ILE A 55 32.15 -4.92 19.89
N LYS A 56 32.95 -5.93 19.52
CA LYS A 56 34.01 -6.48 20.35
C LYS A 56 35.19 -5.52 20.52
N GLU A 57 35.70 -4.96 19.40
CA GLU A 57 36.85 -4.05 19.41
C GLU A 57 36.61 -2.75 20.19
N ASN A 58 35.38 -2.27 20.23
CA ASN A 58 34.99 -1.06 20.96
C ASN A 58 34.36 -1.33 22.34
N GLU A 59 34.37 -2.58 22.82
CA GLU A 59 33.82 -3.01 24.12
C GLU A 59 32.35 -2.59 24.34
N ILE A 60 31.57 -2.59 23.26
CA ILE A 60 30.15 -2.14 23.28
C ILE A 60 29.24 -3.21 23.89
N GLY A 61 29.56 -4.51 23.70
CA GLY A 61 28.71 -5.61 24.19
C GLY A 61 28.48 -5.56 25.72
N PRO A 62 29.51 -5.46 26.58
CA PRO A 62 29.35 -5.28 28.02
C PRO A 62 28.54 -4.03 28.38
N TYR A 63 28.70 -2.94 27.62
CA TYR A 63 27.96 -1.70 27.83
C TYR A 63 26.47 -1.89 27.54
N ILE A 64 26.11 -2.54 26.43
CA ILE A 64 24.72 -2.89 26.10
C ILE A 64 24.09 -3.72 27.22
N GLN A 65 24.80 -4.74 27.68
CA GLN A 65 24.33 -5.62 28.74
C GLN A 65 24.09 -4.87 30.04
N SER A 66 24.97 -3.96 30.42
CA SER A 66 24.79 -3.14 31.63
C SER A 66 23.66 -2.12 31.51
N ALA A 67 23.45 -1.56 30.35
CA ALA A 67 22.38 -0.59 30.08
C ALA A 67 20.98 -1.21 30.08
N LEU A 68 20.85 -2.48 29.65
CA LEU A 68 19.56 -3.18 29.52
C LEU A 68 19.22 -4.07 30.71
N ASN A 69 20.20 -4.43 31.57
CA ASN A 69 19.97 -5.26 32.76
C ASN A 69 19.10 -4.53 33.80
N ASN A 70 18.04 -5.23 34.28
CA ASN A 70 17.13 -4.76 35.33
C ASN A 70 16.31 -3.50 35.00
N LYS A 71 16.04 -3.24 33.73
CA LYS A 71 15.23 -2.12 33.26
C LYS A 71 13.83 -2.59 32.87
N ASP A 72 12.82 -1.76 33.18
CA ASP A 72 11.45 -2.01 32.76
C ASP A 72 11.22 -1.50 31.32
N PRO A 73 10.99 -2.39 30.36
CA PRO A 73 10.77 -2.00 28.97
C PRO A 73 9.43 -1.28 28.72
N SER A 74 8.53 -1.31 29.69
CA SER A 74 7.25 -0.60 29.61
C SER A 74 7.36 0.89 29.97
N ASP A 75 8.46 1.30 30.62
CA ASP A 75 8.76 2.71 30.87
C ASP A 75 9.44 3.36 29.65
N ILE A 76 8.64 4.15 28.92
CA ILE A 76 9.05 4.82 27.68
C ILE A 76 10.23 5.77 27.91
N GLN A 77 10.28 6.47 29.07
CA GLN A 77 11.37 7.43 29.36
C GLN A 77 12.68 6.70 29.66
N GLU A 78 12.64 5.64 30.45
CA GLU A 78 13.81 4.78 30.67
C GLU A 78 14.29 4.16 29.36
N LEU A 79 13.39 3.59 28.55
CA LEU A 79 13.69 3.00 27.24
C LEU A 79 14.42 4.00 26.34
N HIS A 80 13.91 5.23 26.23
CA HIS A 80 14.52 6.29 25.43
C HIS A 80 15.95 6.64 25.92
N SER A 81 16.12 6.81 27.23
CA SER A 81 17.39 7.20 27.83
C SER A 81 18.52 6.19 27.56
N PHE A 82 18.28 4.89 27.79
CA PHE A 82 19.32 3.90 27.53
C PHE A 82 19.48 3.54 26.05
N GLY A 83 18.41 3.56 25.27
CA GLY A 83 18.50 3.45 23.82
C GLY A 83 19.39 4.55 23.23
N GLN A 84 19.18 5.79 23.64
CA GLN A 84 19.99 6.94 23.24
C GLN A 84 21.46 6.75 23.66
N SER A 85 21.73 6.34 24.90
CA SER A 85 23.10 6.18 25.39
C SER A 85 23.89 5.11 24.60
N ILE A 86 23.23 4.02 24.21
CA ILE A 86 23.85 2.98 23.37
C ILE A 86 24.13 3.53 21.96
N ARG A 87 23.17 4.23 21.35
CA ARG A 87 23.36 4.85 20.03
C ARG A 87 24.51 5.84 20.01
N GLU A 88 24.60 6.73 21.00
CA GLU A 88 25.70 7.69 21.13
C GLU A 88 27.06 6.99 21.28
N ARG A 89 27.14 5.91 22.05
CA ARG A 89 28.33 5.07 22.18
C ARG A 89 28.77 4.48 20.85
N ILE A 90 27.83 3.93 20.05
CA ILE A 90 28.11 3.37 18.72
C ILE A 90 28.59 4.47 17.77
N LEU A 91 27.88 5.59 17.68
CA LEU A 91 28.19 6.70 16.78
C LEU A 91 29.53 7.36 17.08
N SER A 92 29.95 7.42 18.37
CA SER A 92 31.24 7.94 18.78
C SER A 92 32.42 6.96 18.63
N SER A 93 32.13 5.69 18.35
CA SER A 93 33.13 4.64 18.16
C SER A 93 33.74 4.68 16.75
N LYS A 94 34.89 4.03 16.58
CA LYS A 94 35.63 4.03 15.32
C LYS A 94 35.53 2.65 14.64
N LEU A 95 35.23 2.65 13.35
CA LEU A 95 35.36 1.46 12.51
C LEU A 95 36.86 1.08 12.40
N SER A 96 37.16 -0.20 12.46
CA SER A 96 38.53 -0.68 12.26
C SER A 96 39.00 -0.42 10.83
N LYS A 97 40.33 -0.36 10.67
CA LYS A 97 40.94 -0.17 9.34
C LYS A 97 40.46 -1.21 8.32
N SER A 98 40.28 -2.43 8.76
CA SER A 98 39.80 -3.52 7.90
C SER A 98 38.36 -3.31 7.42
N ILE A 99 37.46 -2.75 8.26
CA ILE A 99 36.09 -2.41 7.87
C ILE A 99 36.07 -1.22 6.91
N THR A 100 36.88 -0.17 7.17
CA THR A 100 36.96 1.01 6.28
C THR A 100 37.57 0.67 4.92
N GLU A 101 38.54 -0.26 4.86
CA GLU A 101 39.06 -0.81 3.59
C GLU A 101 37.96 -1.58 2.83
N ALA A 102 37.12 -2.39 3.51
CA ALA A 102 36.02 -3.11 2.88
C ALA A 102 35.00 -2.17 2.22
N THR A 103 34.58 -1.11 2.94
CA THR A 103 33.64 -0.12 2.42
C THR A 103 34.23 0.68 1.25
N ALA A 104 35.52 1.03 1.32
CA ALA A 104 36.24 1.69 0.22
C ALA A 104 36.31 0.80 -1.04
N ILE A 105 36.59 -0.51 -0.87
CA ILE A 105 36.56 -1.47 -1.98
C ILE A 105 35.17 -1.55 -2.60
N ALA A 106 34.10 -1.63 -1.79
CA ALA A 106 32.72 -1.64 -2.29
C ALA A 106 32.43 -0.39 -3.12
N TRP A 107 32.73 0.80 -2.57
CA TRP A 107 32.55 2.08 -3.26
C TRP A 107 33.28 2.15 -4.60
N HIS A 108 34.60 1.87 -4.61
CA HIS A 108 35.41 1.96 -5.82
C HIS A 108 34.98 0.98 -6.90
N ASN A 109 34.58 -0.23 -6.53
CA ASN A 109 34.14 -1.23 -7.48
C ASN A 109 32.79 -0.87 -8.11
N LEU A 110 31.85 -0.35 -7.33
CA LEU A 110 30.55 0.08 -7.85
C LEU A 110 30.68 1.31 -8.75
N LYS A 111 31.55 2.27 -8.38
CA LYS A 111 31.77 3.51 -9.13
C LYS A 111 32.47 3.31 -10.47
N ARG A 112 33.31 2.25 -10.63
CA ARG A 112 34.12 2.03 -11.84
C ARG A 112 33.34 1.95 -13.15
N ASN A 113 32.08 1.56 -13.09
CA ASN A 113 31.25 1.26 -14.27
C ASN A 113 30.10 2.27 -14.45
N THR A 114 30.16 3.45 -13.80
CA THR A 114 29.03 4.36 -13.72
C THR A 114 29.43 5.81 -13.94
N ASP A 115 28.44 6.66 -14.30
CA ASP A 115 28.58 8.07 -14.62
C ASP A 115 28.91 8.97 -13.40
N LYS A 116 29.16 10.28 -13.68
CA LYS A 116 29.57 11.28 -12.68
C LYS A 116 28.58 11.51 -11.52
N SER A 117 27.34 11.08 -11.63
CA SER A 117 26.27 11.23 -10.63
C SER A 117 26.02 9.97 -9.79
N PHE A 118 27.01 9.08 -9.68
CA PHE A 118 26.88 7.81 -8.94
C PHE A 118 26.75 8.01 -7.43
N SER A 119 25.77 7.35 -6.84
CA SER A 119 25.57 7.25 -5.40
C SER A 119 25.07 5.87 -4.98
N VAL A 120 25.10 5.57 -3.69
CA VAL A 120 24.64 4.31 -3.12
C VAL A 120 23.63 4.55 -2.01
N ALA A 121 22.77 3.54 -1.80
CA ALA A 121 21.99 3.38 -0.58
C ALA A 121 22.76 2.49 0.40
N VAL A 122 22.76 2.84 1.68
CA VAL A 122 23.32 2.06 2.78
C VAL A 122 22.16 1.63 3.67
N ARG A 123 21.82 0.35 3.65
CA ARG A 123 20.60 -0.21 4.24
C ARG A 123 20.93 -1.28 5.27
N SER A 124 20.14 -1.37 6.32
CA SER A 124 20.19 -2.47 7.28
C SER A 124 19.83 -3.82 6.65
N SER A 125 20.43 -4.90 7.15
CA SER A 125 20.06 -6.29 6.83
C SER A 125 20.36 -7.16 8.05
N ALA A 126 19.43 -7.20 9.02
CA ALA A 126 19.63 -7.96 10.24
C ALA A 126 19.37 -9.46 10.03
N THR A 127 19.95 -10.29 10.90
CA THR A 127 19.79 -11.76 10.84
C THR A 127 18.39 -12.23 11.26
N THR A 128 17.68 -11.39 12.02
CA THR A 128 16.30 -11.65 12.49
C THR A 128 15.25 -10.95 11.62
N GLU A 129 15.68 -10.17 10.64
CA GLU A 129 14.79 -9.52 9.69
C GLU A 129 14.24 -10.56 8.71
N ASP A 130 12.93 -10.49 8.39
CA ASP A 130 12.23 -11.38 7.48
C ASP A 130 12.03 -12.82 7.99
N LEU A 131 11.91 -13.01 9.31
CA LEU A 131 11.51 -14.30 9.87
C LEU A 131 10.01 -14.59 9.58
N PRO A 132 9.63 -15.85 9.36
CA PRO A 132 8.23 -16.22 9.09
C PRO A 132 7.25 -15.88 10.22
N THR A 133 7.73 -15.69 11.45
CA THR A 133 6.94 -15.46 12.66
C THR A 133 7.03 -14.03 13.19
N ALA A 134 7.93 -13.21 12.66
CA ALA A 134 8.15 -11.87 13.17
C ALA A 134 8.73 -10.97 12.03
N SER A 135 8.03 -9.89 11.72
CA SER A 135 8.46 -8.90 10.71
C SER A 135 9.09 -7.71 11.42
N PHE A 136 10.38 -7.47 11.18
CA PHE A 136 11.07 -6.23 11.58
C PHE A 136 10.85 -5.09 10.57
N ALA A 137 9.74 -5.10 9.85
CA ALA A 137 9.41 -4.10 8.85
C ALA A 137 9.44 -2.68 9.42
N GLY A 138 10.17 -1.77 8.77
CA GLY A 138 10.25 -0.37 9.20
C GLY A 138 11.00 -0.10 10.51
N GLN A 139 11.59 -1.11 11.15
CA GLN A 139 12.28 -0.97 12.44
C GLN A 139 13.67 -0.35 12.33
N MET A 140 14.28 -0.38 11.14
CA MET A 140 15.67 0.01 10.93
C MET A 140 15.80 1.02 9.81
N GLU A 141 16.88 1.82 9.85
CA GLU A 141 17.07 2.97 8.97
C GLU A 141 17.82 2.63 7.68
N SER A 142 17.56 3.46 6.65
CA SER A 142 18.25 3.44 5.36
C SER A 142 18.78 4.83 5.04
N TYR A 143 20.01 4.90 4.54
CA TYR A 143 20.67 6.14 4.18
C TYR A 143 20.83 6.19 2.65
N LEU A 144 20.21 7.19 2.02
CA LEU A 144 20.11 7.32 0.57
C LEU A 144 21.10 8.33 0.02
N ASN A 145 21.41 8.23 -1.28
CA ASN A 145 22.24 9.17 -2.03
C ASN A 145 23.62 9.43 -1.40
N ILE A 146 24.26 8.40 -0.88
CA ILE A 146 25.60 8.46 -0.32
C ILE A 146 26.64 8.50 -1.45
N SER A 147 27.55 9.49 -1.42
CA SER A 147 28.39 9.85 -2.56
C SER A 147 29.90 9.69 -2.33
N SER A 148 30.32 9.13 -1.19
CA SER A 148 31.74 8.87 -0.88
C SER A 148 31.92 7.69 0.08
N ALA A 149 33.13 7.12 0.11
CA ALA A 149 33.50 6.06 1.05
C ALA A 149 33.42 6.53 2.53
N ASP A 150 33.78 7.77 2.80
CA ASP A 150 33.72 8.33 4.16
C ASP A 150 32.26 8.50 4.63
N GLU A 151 31.35 8.89 3.73
CA GLU A 151 29.91 8.94 4.03
C GLU A 151 29.35 7.53 4.24
N ILE A 152 29.79 6.51 3.48
CA ILE A 152 29.43 5.11 3.72
C ILE A 152 29.83 4.69 5.13
N ASN A 153 31.04 5.02 5.58
CA ASN A 153 31.51 4.69 6.93
C ASN A 153 30.61 5.30 8.02
N LYS A 154 30.18 6.56 7.85
CA LYS A 154 29.24 7.22 8.76
C LYS A 154 27.87 6.51 8.74
N ALA A 155 27.35 6.25 7.54
CA ALA A 155 26.07 5.54 7.37
C ALA A 155 26.11 4.11 7.97
N VAL A 156 27.24 3.40 7.89
CA VAL A 156 27.43 2.09 8.55
C VAL A 156 27.29 2.20 10.07
N LEU A 157 27.91 3.21 10.69
CA LEU A 157 27.76 3.45 12.13
C LEU A 157 26.31 3.76 12.49
N SER A 158 25.64 4.58 11.69
CA SER A 158 24.23 4.92 11.89
C SER A 158 23.32 3.70 11.73
N VAL A 159 23.58 2.82 10.75
CA VAL A 159 22.87 1.53 10.60
C VAL A 159 23.11 0.63 11.81
N TYR A 160 24.32 0.55 12.34
CA TYR A 160 24.58 -0.22 13.55
C TYR A 160 23.85 0.35 14.77
N ALA A 161 23.81 1.67 14.91
CA ALA A 161 23.07 2.36 15.95
C ALA A 161 21.55 2.14 15.86
N SER A 162 21.00 1.99 14.67
CA SER A 162 19.56 1.79 14.46
C SER A 162 19.00 0.50 15.08
N LEU A 163 19.85 -0.49 15.38
CA LEU A 163 19.48 -1.65 16.21
C LEU A 163 19.01 -1.27 17.63
N PHE A 164 19.39 -0.10 18.10
CA PHE A 164 19.11 0.35 19.47
C PHE A 164 18.20 1.59 19.49
N THR A 165 17.36 1.75 18.47
CA THR A 165 16.20 2.64 18.55
C THR A 165 15.20 2.09 19.56
N ASP A 166 14.41 2.95 20.17
CA ASP A 166 13.43 2.59 21.20
C ASP A 166 12.47 1.52 20.69
N ARG A 167 12.00 1.66 19.44
CA ARG A 167 11.17 0.69 18.73
C ARG A 167 11.84 -0.68 18.55
N ALA A 168 13.10 -0.68 18.10
CA ALA A 168 13.84 -1.92 17.87
C ALA A 168 14.13 -2.68 19.18
N ILE A 169 14.35 -1.97 20.28
CA ILE A 169 14.52 -2.55 21.61
C ILE A 169 13.18 -3.11 22.11
N SER A 170 12.11 -2.31 22.07
CA SER A 170 10.75 -2.72 22.48
C SER A 170 10.26 -3.93 21.70
N TYR A 171 10.42 -3.93 20.37
CA TYR A 171 10.03 -5.08 19.53
C TYR A 171 10.74 -6.37 19.94
N ARG A 172 12.07 -6.32 20.15
CA ARG A 172 12.84 -7.50 20.57
C ARG A 172 12.40 -8.04 21.93
N GLN A 173 12.08 -7.17 22.87
CA GLN A 173 11.61 -7.56 24.19
C GLN A 173 10.23 -8.25 24.13
N HIS A 174 9.32 -7.70 23.34
CA HIS A 174 7.99 -8.30 23.14
C HIS A 174 8.04 -9.70 22.53
N HIS A 175 9.00 -9.95 21.64
CA HIS A 175 9.21 -11.24 21.00
C HIS A 175 10.22 -12.13 21.71
N ASN A 176 10.70 -11.74 22.91
CA ASN A 176 11.70 -12.47 23.70
C ASN A 176 13.00 -12.77 22.95
N PHE A 177 13.45 -11.87 22.07
CA PHE A 177 14.75 -11.98 21.43
C PHE A 177 15.86 -11.46 22.31
N ASP A 178 16.95 -12.22 22.45
CA ASP A 178 18.15 -11.77 23.15
C ASP A 178 18.88 -10.70 22.33
N HIS A 179 19.08 -9.53 22.95
CA HIS A 179 19.75 -8.37 22.33
C HIS A 179 21.17 -8.69 21.86
N ASN A 180 21.87 -9.64 22.48
CA ASN A 180 23.26 -10.01 22.15
C ASN A 180 23.36 -11.03 21.01
N GLN A 181 22.25 -11.68 20.64
CA GLN A 181 22.23 -12.70 19.57
C GLN A 181 21.92 -12.13 18.20
N ILE A 182 21.52 -10.87 18.12
CA ILE A 182 21.18 -10.23 16.86
C ILE A 182 22.42 -9.56 16.28
N SER A 183 22.73 -9.95 15.06
CA SER A 183 23.84 -9.35 14.30
C SER A 183 23.32 -8.57 13.10
N MET A 184 24.03 -7.49 12.78
CA MET A 184 23.70 -6.59 11.68
C MET A 184 24.66 -6.78 10.52
N ALA A 185 24.14 -7.05 9.33
CA ALA A 185 24.84 -6.83 8.07
C ALA A 185 24.36 -5.52 7.43
N VAL A 186 25.16 -4.97 6.53
CA VAL A 186 24.81 -3.72 5.83
C VAL A 186 24.81 -3.97 4.33
N CYS A 187 23.75 -3.55 3.66
CA CYS A 187 23.66 -3.54 2.20
C CYS A 187 24.17 -2.20 1.66
N ILE A 188 25.20 -2.23 0.81
CA ILE A 188 25.71 -1.08 0.06
C ILE A 188 25.29 -1.29 -1.39
N GLN A 189 24.21 -0.64 -1.81
CA GLN A 189 23.53 -0.90 -3.09
C GLN A 189 23.54 0.37 -3.95
N GLN A 190 23.74 0.21 -5.26
CA GLN A 190 23.63 1.32 -6.22
C GLN A 190 22.24 1.96 -6.14
N MET A 191 22.20 3.29 -6.06
CA MET A 191 20.95 4.05 -6.16
C MET A 191 20.39 4.03 -7.57
N ILE A 192 19.08 3.82 -7.66
CA ILE A 192 18.29 3.97 -8.88
C ILE A 192 17.72 5.40 -8.91
N ARG A 193 17.82 6.07 -10.06
CA ARG A 193 17.43 7.48 -10.22
C ARG A 193 15.91 7.66 -10.30
N SER A 194 15.19 7.10 -9.35
CA SER A 194 13.74 7.31 -9.23
C SER A 194 13.37 8.73 -8.79
N ASP A 195 14.33 9.49 -8.25
CA ASP A 195 14.17 10.93 -8.02
C ASP A 195 13.77 11.70 -9.29
N LEU A 196 14.12 11.18 -10.47
CA LEU A 196 13.74 11.69 -11.79
C LEU A 196 12.49 11.01 -12.38
N SER A 197 11.93 10.01 -11.69
CA SER A 197 10.81 9.20 -12.17
C SER A 197 9.88 8.81 -11.02
N SER A 198 9.68 7.51 -10.78
CA SER A 198 8.74 6.96 -9.80
C SER A 198 9.31 5.73 -9.09
N SER A 199 8.71 5.41 -7.95
CA SER A 199 9.03 4.22 -7.16
C SER A 199 7.80 3.77 -6.39
N GLY A 200 7.89 2.59 -5.76
CA GLY A 200 6.78 2.09 -5.00
C GLY A 200 7.01 0.74 -4.35
N VAL A 201 5.91 0.19 -3.86
CA VAL A 201 5.85 -1.16 -3.28
C VAL A 201 4.80 -1.99 -4.02
N MET A 202 4.99 -3.29 -4.03
CA MET A 202 4.09 -4.24 -4.66
C MET A 202 3.91 -5.44 -3.74
N PHE A 203 2.63 -5.79 -3.47
CA PHE A 203 2.27 -7.00 -2.75
C PHE A 203 1.70 -8.02 -3.71
N THR A 204 2.19 -9.26 -3.66
CA THR A 204 1.64 -10.34 -4.48
C THR A 204 0.43 -11.02 -3.85
N VAL A 205 -0.26 -10.35 -2.97
CA VAL A 205 -1.54 -10.70 -2.33
C VAL A 205 -2.24 -9.40 -1.97
N ASP A 206 -3.56 -9.36 -1.96
CA ASP A 206 -4.25 -8.23 -1.37
C ASP A 206 -4.21 -8.31 0.15
N THR A 207 -3.53 -7.39 0.78
CA THR A 207 -3.31 -7.37 2.24
C THR A 207 -4.57 -7.05 3.04
N GLU A 208 -5.63 -6.54 2.40
CA GLU A 208 -6.91 -6.26 3.06
C GLU A 208 -7.86 -7.46 3.03
N SER A 209 -8.09 -8.02 1.84
CA SER A 209 -9.02 -9.14 1.67
C SER A 209 -8.37 -10.53 1.83
N GLY A 210 -7.04 -10.61 1.83
CA GLY A 210 -6.31 -11.87 1.79
C GLY A 210 -6.39 -12.60 0.43
N CYS A 211 -6.91 -11.94 -0.61
CA CYS A 211 -7.06 -12.56 -1.92
C CYS A 211 -5.71 -12.83 -2.57
N LYS A 212 -5.36 -14.13 -2.71
CA LYS A 212 -4.10 -14.59 -3.30
C LYS A 212 -4.03 -14.44 -4.83
N ASP A 213 -5.17 -14.21 -5.49
CA ASP A 213 -5.23 -14.01 -6.94
C ASP A 213 -5.06 -12.55 -7.36
N LEU A 214 -4.76 -11.66 -6.41
CA LEU A 214 -4.45 -10.25 -6.67
C LEU A 214 -2.97 -9.92 -6.47
N ILE A 215 -2.52 -8.91 -7.23
CA ILE A 215 -1.31 -8.15 -6.97
C ILE A 215 -1.74 -6.70 -6.75
N VAL A 216 -1.23 -6.08 -5.70
CA VAL A 216 -1.48 -4.67 -5.38
C VAL A 216 -0.17 -3.90 -5.55
N ILE A 217 -0.17 -2.85 -6.38
CA ILE A 217 0.98 -1.99 -6.62
C ILE A 217 0.66 -0.60 -6.13
N ASN A 218 1.49 -0.06 -5.26
CA ASN A 218 1.45 1.34 -4.86
C ASN A 218 2.62 2.07 -5.49
N SER A 219 2.37 3.29 -5.98
CA SER A 219 3.35 4.07 -6.73
C SER A 219 3.26 5.57 -6.40
N SER A 220 4.40 6.23 -6.36
CA SER A 220 4.50 7.68 -6.28
C SER A 220 5.70 8.20 -7.07
N PHE A 221 5.71 9.50 -7.37
CA PHE A 221 6.88 10.14 -7.97
C PHE A 221 8.01 10.29 -6.96
N GLY A 222 9.25 10.21 -7.43
CA GLY A 222 10.45 10.39 -6.62
C GLY A 222 10.96 9.13 -5.94
N LEU A 223 11.75 9.31 -4.89
CA LEU A 223 12.30 8.22 -4.07
C LEU A 223 11.21 7.59 -3.21
N GLY A 224 11.25 6.27 -3.02
CA GLY A 224 10.23 5.49 -2.33
C GLY A 224 10.11 5.72 -0.82
N GLU A 225 11.03 6.44 -0.23
CA GLU A 225 11.08 6.70 1.21
C GLU A 225 9.79 7.34 1.73
N LEU A 226 9.23 8.36 1.00
CA LEU A 226 7.96 9.01 1.39
C LEU A 226 6.78 8.04 1.42
N LEU A 227 6.78 7.06 0.51
CA LEU A 227 5.72 6.07 0.46
C LEU A 227 5.83 5.10 1.64
N VAL A 228 7.04 4.63 1.94
CA VAL A 228 7.32 3.71 3.07
C VAL A 228 7.04 4.41 4.40
N GLN A 229 7.39 5.68 4.55
CA GLN A 229 7.10 6.49 5.72
C GLN A 229 5.61 6.91 5.82
N GLY A 230 4.82 6.73 4.75
CA GLY A 230 3.42 7.14 4.74
C GLY A 230 3.19 8.64 4.63
N LEU A 231 4.16 9.39 4.10
CA LEU A 231 4.10 10.84 3.91
C LEU A 231 3.47 11.25 2.57
N VAL A 232 2.98 10.31 1.79
CA VAL A 232 2.30 10.53 0.53
C VAL A 232 1.14 9.56 0.37
N ILE A 233 0.05 10.02 -0.26
CA ILE A 233 -1.07 9.16 -0.68
C ILE A 233 -0.74 8.67 -2.10
N PRO A 234 -0.36 7.39 -2.26
CA PRO A 234 0.11 6.87 -3.55
C PRO A 234 -1.02 6.56 -4.52
N ASP A 235 -0.67 6.40 -5.79
CA ASP A 235 -1.50 5.68 -6.75
C ASP A 235 -1.57 4.20 -6.37
N GLU A 236 -2.74 3.58 -6.51
CA GLU A 236 -2.97 2.17 -6.24
C GLU A 236 -3.47 1.45 -7.48
N PHE A 237 -2.87 0.32 -7.81
CA PHE A 237 -3.23 -0.52 -8.95
C PHE A 237 -3.44 -1.96 -8.50
N TYR A 238 -4.54 -2.55 -8.95
CA TYR A 238 -4.90 -3.93 -8.66
C TYR A 238 -4.85 -4.77 -9.93
N LEU A 239 -4.06 -5.84 -9.92
CA LEU A 239 -3.94 -6.76 -11.04
C LEU A 239 -4.47 -8.14 -10.66
N PHE A 240 -5.20 -8.74 -11.60
CA PHE A 240 -5.72 -10.08 -11.44
C PHE A 240 -4.75 -11.10 -12.03
N LYS A 241 -4.17 -11.97 -11.20
CA LYS A 241 -3.13 -12.93 -11.58
C LYS A 241 -3.55 -13.93 -12.67
N PRO A 242 -4.78 -14.50 -12.66
CA PRO A 242 -5.20 -15.39 -13.72
C PRO A 242 -5.20 -14.73 -15.11
N SER A 243 -5.65 -13.47 -15.23
CA SER A 243 -5.57 -12.71 -16.48
C SER A 243 -4.12 -12.45 -16.88
N LEU A 244 -3.27 -12.08 -15.94
CA LEU A 244 -1.85 -11.81 -16.16
C LEU A 244 -1.08 -13.06 -16.64
N ARG A 245 -1.34 -14.24 -16.06
CA ARG A 245 -0.78 -15.53 -16.49
C ARG A 245 -1.18 -15.91 -17.91
N ASN A 246 -2.36 -15.48 -18.35
CA ASN A 246 -2.89 -15.71 -19.69
C ASN A 246 -2.55 -14.60 -20.71
N ASN A 247 -1.64 -13.67 -20.35
CA ASN A 247 -1.28 -12.51 -21.16
C ASN A 247 -2.47 -11.67 -21.61
N LYS A 248 -3.49 -11.55 -20.77
CA LYS A 248 -4.64 -10.66 -20.93
C LYS A 248 -4.40 -9.36 -20.18
N PHE A 249 -5.14 -8.31 -20.50
CA PHE A 249 -5.14 -7.09 -19.71
C PHE A 249 -5.58 -7.44 -18.29
N SER A 250 -4.73 -7.16 -17.31
CA SER A 250 -4.89 -7.70 -15.96
C SER A 250 -5.22 -6.64 -14.91
N ILE A 251 -5.18 -5.36 -15.29
CA ILE A 251 -5.51 -4.26 -14.38
C ILE A 251 -7.02 -4.24 -14.20
N ILE A 252 -7.48 -4.47 -12.97
CA ILE A 252 -8.91 -4.51 -12.62
C ILE A 252 -9.36 -3.27 -11.85
N LYS A 253 -8.43 -2.47 -11.30
CA LYS A 253 -8.74 -1.24 -10.57
C LYS A 253 -7.53 -0.32 -10.56
N LYS A 254 -7.79 0.99 -10.76
CA LYS A 254 -6.81 2.07 -10.61
C LYS A 254 -7.38 3.17 -9.73
N ASN A 255 -6.65 3.57 -8.69
CA ASN A 255 -6.99 4.71 -7.86
C ASN A 255 -5.85 5.73 -7.93
N MET A 256 -6.18 6.96 -8.25
CA MET A 256 -5.19 8.03 -8.24
C MET A 256 -5.00 8.55 -6.81
N GLY A 257 -3.75 8.64 -6.36
CA GLY A 257 -3.39 9.22 -5.09
C GLY A 257 -3.25 10.74 -5.15
N ASN A 258 -3.45 11.39 -4.02
CA ASN A 258 -3.15 12.82 -3.89
C ASN A 258 -1.65 13.00 -3.60
N LYS A 259 -0.84 12.92 -4.65
CA LYS A 259 0.62 13.04 -4.61
C LYS A 259 1.04 14.51 -4.53
N THR A 260 1.02 15.11 -3.35
CA THR A 260 1.36 16.54 -3.18
C THR A 260 2.85 16.81 -3.28
N THR A 261 3.69 15.86 -2.82
CA THR A 261 5.13 16.00 -2.68
C THR A 261 5.87 14.81 -3.27
N LYS A 262 7.15 15.00 -3.57
CA LYS A 262 8.10 13.93 -3.91
C LYS A 262 9.45 14.17 -3.25
N MET A 263 10.19 13.09 -3.00
CA MET A 263 11.56 13.16 -2.51
C MET A 263 12.55 13.06 -3.67
N VAL A 264 13.51 13.98 -3.70
CA VAL A 264 14.56 14.05 -4.72
C VAL A 264 15.92 14.21 -4.08
N TYR A 265 16.99 14.03 -4.86
CA TYR A 265 18.34 14.29 -4.38
C TYR A 265 18.53 15.76 -4.00
N SER A 266 19.15 15.98 -2.86
CA SER A 266 19.58 17.32 -2.40
C SER A 266 20.94 17.68 -3.01
N LYS A 267 21.19 18.98 -3.13
CA LYS A 267 22.53 19.51 -3.45
C LYS A 267 23.46 19.51 -2.23
N ASN A 268 22.90 19.41 -1.03
CA ASN A 268 23.66 19.33 0.23
C ASN A 268 24.31 17.95 0.36
N LYS A 269 25.44 17.89 1.04
CA LYS A 269 26.21 16.67 1.25
C LYS A 269 26.09 16.19 2.70
N GLY A 270 26.13 14.89 2.88
CA GLY A 270 26.09 14.21 4.18
C GLY A 270 24.87 13.28 4.28
N PRO A 271 24.96 12.23 5.13
CA PRO A 271 23.92 11.20 5.22
C PRO A 271 22.53 11.76 5.55
N ASP A 272 22.45 12.77 6.39
CA ASP A 272 21.19 13.35 6.88
C ASP A 272 20.63 14.47 6.00
N HIS A 273 21.36 14.90 4.95
CA HIS A 273 20.98 16.03 4.08
C HIS A 273 21.10 15.71 2.59
N SER A 274 21.22 14.45 2.26
CA SER A 274 21.44 13.96 0.88
C SER A 274 20.20 13.94 0.01
N VAL A 275 19.02 14.03 0.62
CA VAL A 275 17.70 14.08 -0.03
C VAL A 275 16.89 15.26 0.48
N GLN A 276 15.88 15.68 -0.29
CA GLN A 276 14.95 16.76 0.09
C GLN A 276 13.55 16.49 -0.47
N ILE A 277 12.55 16.98 0.24
CA ILE A 277 11.15 16.94 -0.20
C ILE A 277 10.86 18.20 -1.01
N VAL A 278 10.19 18.04 -2.14
CA VAL A 278 9.75 19.13 -3.01
C VAL A 278 8.28 18.93 -3.42
N ASP A 279 7.55 20.02 -3.61
CA ASP A 279 6.18 19.98 -4.07
C ASP A 279 6.08 19.51 -5.53
N LEU A 280 5.04 18.73 -5.81
CA LEU A 280 4.66 18.37 -7.18
C LEU A 280 3.77 19.47 -7.78
N ASN A 281 4.03 19.79 -9.05
CA ASN A 281 3.15 20.68 -9.81
C ASN A 281 1.79 20.01 -10.09
N GLN A 282 0.77 20.80 -10.37
CA GLN A 282 -0.60 20.32 -10.62
C GLN A 282 -0.67 19.31 -11.78
N ALA A 283 0.09 19.54 -12.87
CA ALA A 283 0.07 18.66 -14.03
C ALA A 283 0.60 17.25 -13.73
N ASP A 284 1.54 17.10 -12.80
CA ASP A 284 2.04 15.79 -12.38
C ASP A 284 1.12 15.15 -11.33
N ARG A 285 0.46 15.94 -10.47
CA ARG A 285 -0.56 15.42 -9.52
C ARG A 285 -1.73 14.77 -10.25
N SER A 286 -2.14 15.32 -11.39
CA SER A 286 -3.28 14.85 -12.20
C SER A 286 -2.95 13.67 -13.12
N LYS A 287 -1.80 13.00 -12.93
CA LYS A 287 -1.37 11.85 -13.73
C LYS A 287 -1.05 10.67 -12.83
N PHE A 288 -1.26 9.47 -13.35
CA PHE A 288 -0.68 8.28 -12.74
C PHE A 288 0.85 8.32 -12.85
N SER A 289 1.53 7.88 -11.80
CA SER A 289 3.00 7.90 -11.70
C SER A 289 3.70 6.85 -12.57
N ILE A 290 2.97 5.84 -13.04
CA ILE A 290 3.41 4.80 -13.99
C ILE A 290 2.32 4.47 -15.01
N SER A 291 2.74 3.97 -16.17
CA SER A 291 1.84 3.57 -17.27
C SER A 291 1.27 2.15 -17.07
N ASP A 292 0.21 1.83 -17.81
CA ASP A 292 -0.41 0.50 -17.78
C ASP A 292 0.57 -0.61 -18.19
N ASP A 293 1.46 -0.36 -19.16
CA ASP A 293 2.50 -1.33 -19.56
C ASP A 293 3.52 -1.58 -18.45
N GLU A 294 3.88 -0.54 -17.69
CA GLU A 294 4.78 -0.66 -16.54
C GLU A 294 4.11 -1.40 -15.39
N ILE A 295 2.83 -1.16 -15.13
CA ILE A 295 2.02 -1.88 -14.14
C ILE A 295 1.98 -3.38 -14.49
N ILE A 296 1.70 -3.73 -15.75
CA ILE A 296 1.65 -5.12 -16.22
C ILE A 296 3.04 -5.77 -16.12
N THR A 297 4.10 -5.03 -16.44
CA THR A 297 5.49 -5.51 -16.33
C THR A 297 5.85 -5.81 -14.88
N LEU A 298 5.56 -4.89 -13.94
CA LEU A 298 5.74 -5.12 -12.51
C LEU A 298 4.95 -6.35 -12.03
N GLY A 299 3.70 -6.48 -12.45
CA GLY A 299 2.87 -7.63 -12.12
C GLY A 299 3.50 -8.97 -12.56
N LYS A 300 4.07 -9.03 -13.77
CA LYS A 300 4.77 -10.23 -14.26
C LYS A 300 6.03 -10.53 -13.45
N LEU A 301 6.80 -9.50 -13.09
CA LEU A 301 7.95 -9.65 -12.20
C LEU A 301 7.52 -10.17 -10.83
N GLY A 302 6.46 -9.60 -10.25
CA GLY A 302 5.89 -10.04 -8.97
C GLY A 302 5.44 -11.50 -8.99
N LEU A 303 4.74 -11.95 -10.05
CA LEU A 303 4.38 -13.36 -10.23
C LEU A 303 5.59 -14.29 -10.27
N SER A 304 6.66 -13.86 -10.94
CA SER A 304 7.87 -14.67 -11.09
C SER A 304 8.62 -14.77 -9.76
N ILE A 305 8.69 -13.68 -9.00
CA ILE A 305 9.29 -13.64 -7.66
C ILE A 305 8.47 -14.52 -6.71
N GLU A 306 7.12 -14.36 -6.67
CA GLU A 306 6.24 -15.20 -5.86
C GLU A 306 6.39 -16.68 -6.18
N LYS A 307 6.44 -17.04 -7.47
CA LYS A 307 6.64 -18.42 -7.91
C LYS A 307 7.96 -18.99 -7.41
N HIS A 308 9.05 -18.20 -7.46
CA HIS A 308 10.37 -18.62 -7.00
C HIS A 308 10.39 -18.88 -5.48
N PHE A 309 9.85 -17.95 -4.68
CA PHE A 309 9.83 -18.08 -3.23
C PHE A 309 8.69 -18.97 -2.70
N GLY A 310 7.69 -19.33 -3.53
CA GLY A 310 6.58 -20.22 -3.20
C GLY A 310 5.57 -19.64 -2.21
N ARG A 311 5.56 -18.33 -2.02
CA ARG A 311 4.68 -17.61 -1.07
C ARG A 311 4.43 -16.18 -1.49
N PRO A 312 3.37 -15.50 -0.95
CA PRO A 312 3.16 -14.08 -1.16
C PRO A 312 4.35 -13.24 -0.74
N MET A 313 4.63 -12.19 -1.50
CA MET A 313 5.81 -11.34 -1.34
C MET A 313 5.42 -9.86 -1.24
N ASP A 314 6.19 -9.13 -0.43
CA ASP A 314 6.28 -7.67 -0.35
C ASP A 314 7.54 -7.24 -1.10
N ILE A 315 7.41 -6.38 -2.11
CA ILE A 315 8.46 -6.07 -3.09
C ILE A 315 8.59 -4.55 -3.21
N GLU A 316 9.79 -4.02 -2.96
CA GLU A 316 10.13 -2.65 -3.27
C GLU A 316 10.68 -2.55 -4.70
N TRP A 317 10.23 -1.55 -5.44
CA TRP A 317 10.65 -1.32 -6.82
C TRP A 317 10.89 0.16 -7.12
N ALA A 318 11.66 0.45 -8.17
CA ALA A 318 11.91 1.80 -8.66
C ALA A 318 12.04 1.82 -10.19
N LYS A 319 11.63 2.93 -10.80
CA LYS A 319 11.88 3.25 -12.20
C LYS A 319 13.04 4.23 -12.29
N ASP A 320 14.06 3.90 -13.05
CA ASP A 320 15.19 4.79 -13.29
C ASP A 320 14.81 5.85 -14.34
N GLY A 321 14.89 7.13 -13.96
CA GLY A 321 14.58 8.24 -14.88
C GLY A 321 15.66 8.48 -15.94
N SER A 322 16.83 7.81 -15.83
CA SER A 322 17.92 7.96 -16.80
C SER A 322 17.83 6.94 -17.92
N ASP A 323 17.47 5.68 -17.63
CA ASP A 323 17.38 4.61 -18.62
C ASP A 323 15.94 4.10 -18.87
N GLY A 324 14.98 4.57 -18.09
CA GLY A 324 13.56 4.23 -18.18
C GLY A 324 13.19 2.83 -17.69
N LYS A 325 14.14 2.06 -17.12
CA LYS A 325 13.91 0.67 -16.72
C LYS A 325 13.33 0.57 -15.31
N LEU A 326 12.58 -0.51 -15.10
CA LEU A 326 12.10 -0.93 -13.79
C LEU A 326 13.15 -1.79 -13.09
N TYR A 327 13.38 -1.52 -11.82
CA TYR A 327 14.31 -2.25 -10.94
C TYR A 327 13.58 -2.75 -9.70
N ILE A 328 13.88 -3.97 -9.29
CA ILE A 328 13.47 -4.50 -7.99
C ILE A 328 14.57 -4.17 -6.98
N LEU A 329 14.19 -3.49 -5.91
CA LEU A 329 15.13 -3.01 -4.87
C LEU A 329 15.24 -3.98 -3.70
N GLN A 330 14.13 -4.66 -3.37
CA GLN A 330 14.04 -5.63 -2.28
C GLN A 330 12.83 -6.54 -2.49
N ALA A 331 12.86 -7.76 -1.99
CA ALA A 331 11.71 -8.64 -1.85
C ALA A 331 11.78 -9.41 -0.53
N ARG A 332 10.65 -9.51 0.17
CA ARG A 332 10.52 -10.27 1.43
C ARG A 332 9.17 -10.98 1.47
N PRO A 333 9.05 -12.07 2.27
CA PRO A 333 7.76 -12.73 2.49
C PRO A 333 6.73 -11.77 3.10
N GLU A 334 5.49 -11.83 2.63
CA GLU A 334 4.35 -11.21 3.31
C GLU A 334 3.87 -12.13 4.44
N THR A 335 3.79 -11.60 5.67
CA THR A 335 3.56 -12.41 6.87
C THR A 335 2.22 -12.13 7.56
N VAL A 336 1.60 -10.97 7.33
CA VAL A 336 0.41 -10.52 8.08
C VAL A 336 -0.85 -11.27 7.66
N VAL A 337 -1.04 -11.49 6.36
CA VAL A 337 -2.26 -12.10 5.81
C VAL A 337 -2.37 -13.60 6.11
N SER A 338 -1.25 -14.27 6.39
CA SER A 338 -1.22 -15.72 6.62
C SER A 338 -1.81 -16.15 7.97
N LEU A 339 -2.10 -15.21 8.88
CA LEU A 339 -2.50 -15.47 10.27
C LEU A 339 -3.98 -15.22 10.58
N GLN A 340 -4.77 -14.69 9.64
CA GLN A 340 -6.17 -14.35 9.92
C GLN A 340 -7.09 -15.58 9.87
N GLU A 341 -7.78 -15.85 10.97
CA GLU A 341 -8.85 -16.87 11.05
C GLU A 341 -10.08 -16.40 10.24
N HIS A 342 -10.74 -17.33 9.55
CA HIS A 342 -11.89 -17.11 8.67
C HIS A 342 -13.19 -16.92 9.47
N ASN A 343 -13.27 -15.90 10.33
CA ASN A 343 -14.51 -15.48 10.96
C ASN A 343 -15.12 -14.31 10.17
N LEU A 344 -16.36 -14.48 9.73
CA LEU A 344 -17.12 -13.37 9.13
C LEU A 344 -17.66 -12.47 10.23
N HIS A 345 -17.15 -11.25 10.28
CA HIS A 345 -17.72 -10.17 11.10
C HIS A 345 -18.54 -9.26 10.18
N ASP A 346 -19.82 -9.05 10.52
CA ASP A 346 -20.67 -8.10 9.79
C ASP A 346 -21.15 -7.03 10.77
N TYR A 347 -20.74 -5.79 10.51
CA TYR A 347 -21.13 -4.62 11.32
C TYR A 347 -22.34 -3.94 10.67
N GLN A 348 -23.51 -4.04 11.27
CA GLN A 348 -24.71 -3.31 10.85
C GLN A 348 -24.82 -2.01 11.60
N ILE A 349 -24.46 -0.92 10.93
CA ILE A 349 -24.56 0.44 11.48
C ILE A 349 -26.02 0.88 11.45
N LYS A 350 -26.58 1.19 12.62
CA LYS A 350 -27.99 1.61 12.79
C LYS A 350 -28.18 3.12 12.70
N SER A 351 -27.23 3.88 13.22
CA SER A 351 -27.25 5.33 13.17
C SER A 351 -25.85 5.87 12.86
N LYS A 352 -25.78 6.95 12.10
CA LYS A 352 -24.53 7.64 11.77
C LYS A 352 -24.57 9.06 12.33
N GLY A 353 -23.49 9.50 12.97
CA GLY A 353 -23.26 10.88 13.33
C GLY A 353 -22.91 11.75 12.11
N LYS A 354 -22.61 13.01 12.36
CA LYS A 354 -22.06 13.91 11.34
C LYS A 354 -20.72 13.35 10.84
N LEU A 355 -20.52 13.34 9.53
CA LEU A 355 -19.27 12.94 8.93
C LEU A 355 -18.20 14.01 9.18
N LEU A 356 -17.06 13.62 9.76
CA LEU A 356 -15.95 14.51 10.10
C LEU A 356 -14.78 14.36 9.12
N ALA A 357 -14.45 13.13 8.73
CA ALA A 357 -13.36 12.85 7.80
C ALA A 357 -13.61 11.54 7.04
N THR A 358 -12.96 11.42 5.89
CA THR A 358 -12.93 10.20 5.07
C THR A 358 -11.51 9.92 4.61
N GLY A 359 -11.17 8.64 4.43
CA GLY A 359 -9.86 8.21 3.94
C GLY A 359 -9.90 6.78 3.43
N ARG A 360 -8.74 6.16 3.30
CA ARG A 360 -8.62 4.73 2.97
C ARG A 360 -8.86 3.87 4.20
N SER A 361 -9.77 2.93 4.08
CA SER A 361 -10.05 1.91 5.10
C SER A 361 -8.89 0.92 5.20
N VAL A 362 -8.47 0.62 6.42
CA VAL A 362 -7.46 -0.38 6.76
C VAL A 362 -8.01 -1.29 7.86
N GLY A 363 -7.98 -2.59 7.61
CA GLY A 363 -8.67 -3.57 8.44
C GLY A 363 -10.19 -3.51 8.26
N TYR A 364 -10.91 -4.41 8.92
CA TYR A 364 -12.37 -4.47 8.90
C TYR A 364 -12.89 -4.37 10.31
N GLY A 365 -13.53 -3.26 10.66
CA GLY A 365 -14.02 -3.07 12.01
C GLY A 365 -14.56 -1.67 12.31
N LEU A 366 -14.91 -1.49 13.55
CA LEU A 366 -15.38 -0.25 14.14
C LEU A 366 -14.59 0.05 15.42
N GLY A 367 -14.12 1.30 15.57
CA GLY A 367 -13.51 1.79 16.79
C GLY A 367 -14.27 3.01 17.31
N ILE A 368 -14.58 3.02 18.61
CA ILE A 368 -15.27 4.13 19.26
C ILE A 368 -14.44 4.56 20.47
N GLY A 369 -14.14 5.85 20.58
CA GLY A 369 -13.32 6.39 21.66
C GLY A 369 -13.24 7.89 21.63
N LYS A 370 -12.39 8.44 22.51
CA LYS A 370 -12.07 9.87 22.51
C LYS A 370 -10.98 10.15 21.49
N ALA A 371 -11.17 11.17 20.68
CA ALA A 371 -10.14 11.65 19.77
C ALA A 371 -8.97 12.24 20.55
N LYS A 372 -7.76 11.80 20.27
CA LYS A 372 -6.52 12.39 20.78
C LYS A 372 -5.68 12.87 19.61
N ILE A 373 -5.61 14.19 19.44
CA ILE A 373 -4.82 14.80 18.38
C ILE A 373 -3.39 14.94 18.87
N ILE A 374 -2.51 14.13 18.33
CA ILE A 374 -1.09 14.08 18.70
C ILE A 374 -0.25 14.50 17.49
N SER A 375 0.52 15.56 17.65
CA SER A 375 1.40 16.09 16.61
C SER A 375 2.87 15.71 16.81
N ASN A 376 3.28 15.44 18.04
CA ASN A 376 4.66 15.15 18.40
C ASN A 376 4.78 13.87 19.21
N LEU A 377 5.91 13.18 19.04
CA LEU A 377 6.24 11.95 19.80
C LEU A 377 6.26 12.20 21.32
N GLU A 378 6.65 13.39 21.74
CA GLU A 378 6.74 13.77 23.15
C GLU A 378 5.36 13.77 23.85
N ASP A 379 4.26 13.96 23.10
CA ASP A 379 2.89 14.02 23.61
C ASP A 379 2.17 12.66 23.65
N MET A 380 2.84 11.58 23.26
CA MET A 380 2.27 10.23 23.21
C MET A 380 1.72 9.73 24.57
N TYR A 381 2.28 10.22 25.68
CA TYR A 381 1.82 9.86 27.02
C TYR A 381 0.39 10.34 27.32
N LEU A 382 -0.17 11.24 26.50
CA LEU A 382 -1.54 11.75 26.64
C LEU A 382 -2.61 10.74 26.17
N ILE A 383 -2.22 9.66 25.50
CA ILE A 383 -3.14 8.64 25.01
C ILE A 383 -3.40 7.60 26.09
N ASP A 384 -4.68 7.46 26.44
CA ASP A 384 -5.19 6.42 27.31
C ASP A 384 -5.67 5.19 26.53
N GLU A 385 -5.89 4.07 27.23
CA GLU A 385 -6.42 2.86 26.60
C GLU A 385 -7.84 3.07 26.09
N GLY A 386 -8.06 2.71 24.81
CA GLY A 386 -9.35 2.87 24.13
C GLY A 386 -9.55 4.23 23.47
N ASP A 387 -8.59 5.14 23.54
CA ASP A 387 -8.62 6.39 22.78
C ASP A 387 -8.43 6.15 21.27
N ILE A 388 -8.76 7.14 20.47
CA ILE A 388 -8.53 7.12 19.02
C ILE A 388 -7.41 8.10 18.70
N LEU A 389 -6.31 7.57 18.16
CA LEU A 389 -5.18 8.40 17.72
C LEU A 389 -5.55 9.14 16.43
N VAL A 390 -5.41 10.47 16.46
CA VAL A 390 -5.56 11.35 15.29
C VAL A 390 -4.24 12.11 15.10
N THR A 391 -3.61 11.92 13.94
CA THR A 391 -2.31 12.55 13.67
C THR A 391 -2.13 12.86 12.19
N ASP A 392 -1.11 13.64 11.84
CA ASP A 392 -0.78 13.90 10.45
C ASP A 392 -0.27 12.63 9.76
N HIS A 393 0.70 11.97 10.36
CA HIS A 393 1.25 10.68 9.94
C HIS A 393 1.81 9.94 11.15
N THR A 394 2.17 8.66 10.99
CA THR A 394 2.83 7.89 12.04
C THR A 394 4.20 7.43 11.57
N GLU A 395 5.15 7.47 12.48
CA GLU A 395 6.48 6.87 12.33
C GLU A 395 6.58 5.59 13.17
N PRO A 396 7.56 4.73 12.92
CA PRO A 396 7.70 3.49 13.69
C PRO A 396 7.81 3.66 15.22
N ASN A 397 8.24 4.81 15.70
CA ASN A 397 8.29 5.14 17.14
C ASN A 397 6.90 5.27 17.79
N TRP A 398 5.82 5.33 17.02
CA TRP A 398 4.44 5.43 17.51
C TRP A 398 3.83 4.08 17.92
N GLU A 399 4.48 2.96 17.59
CA GLU A 399 3.93 1.61 17.83
C GLU A 399 3.51 1.35 19.29
N PRO A 400 4.27 1.76 20.33
CA PRO A 400 3.87 1.51 21.73
C PRO A 400 2.55 2.16 22.10
N VAL A 401 2.21 3.31 21.49
CA VAL A 401 0.97 4.04 21.73
C VAL A 401 -0.17 3.48 20.90
N MET A 402 0.09 3.12 19.65
CA MET A 402 -0.90 2.54 18.76
C MET A 402 -1.53 1.26 19.35
N LYS A 403 -0.80 0.51 20.17
CA LYS A 403 -1.30 -0.69 20.88
C LYS A 403 -2.40 -0.41 21.90
N LYS A 404 -2.49 0.83 22.39
CA LYS A 404 -3.52 1.26 23.37
C LYS A 404 -4.77 1.80 22.70
N THR A 405 -4.70 2.11 21.40
CA THR A 405 -5.79 2.81 20.73
C THR A 405 -6.89 1.89 20.22
N ALA A 406 -8.13 2.37 20.23
CA ALA A 406 -9.28 1.68 19.64
C ALA A 406 -9.33 1.82 18.12
N ALA A 407 -8.72 2.88 17.56
CA ALA A 407 -8.58 3.11 16.14
C ALA A 407 -7.47 4.15 15.86
N ILE A 408 -7.05 4.25 14.58
CA ILE A 408 -6.04 5.20 14.12
C ILE A 408 -6.58 6.00 12.95
N ILE A 409 -6.31 7.33 12.95
CA ILE A 409 -6.67 8.24 11.87
C ILE A 409 -5.42 9.03 11.48
N THR A 410 -5.09 9.05 10.17
CA THR A 410 -3.98 9.86 9.67
C THR A 410 -4.40 10.74 8.50
N ASN A 411 -3.86 11.98 8.44
CA ASN A 411 -4.06 12.86 7.29
C ASN A 411 -3.37 12.33 6.05
N GLN A 412 -2.17 11.76 6.21
CA GLN A 412 -1.33 11.27 5.14
C GLN A 412 -1.23 9.74 5.14
N GLY A 413 -0.67 9.20 4.06
CA GLY A 413 -0.41 7.78 3.91
C GLY A 413 -1.47 7.03 3.11
N GLY A 414 -1.12 5.82 2.72
CA GLY A 414 -1.97 4.85 2.04
C GLY A 414 -1.97 3.52 2.79
N ARG A 415 -2.55 2.49 2.20
CA ARG A 415 -2.66 1.14 2.80
C ARG A 415 -1.31 0.45 3.09
N THR A 416 -0.22 1.00 2.64
CA THR A 416 1.15 0.49 2.84
C THR A 416 1.97 1.34 3.80
N CYS A 417 1.41 2.42 4.36
CA CYS A 417 2.10 3.24 5.34
C CYS A 417 2.23 2.51 6.70
N HIS A 418 3.10 3.03 7.55
CA HIS A 418 3.34 2.46 8.87
C HIS A 418 2.07 2.31 9.71
N ALA A 419 1.19 3.34 9.74
CA ALA A 419 -0.10 3.26 10.43
C ALA A 419 -0.93 2.07 9.97
N ALA A 420 -0.99 1.84 8.66
CA ALA A 420 -1.75 0.76 8.06
C ALA A 420 -1.18 -0.63 8.39
N ILE A 421 0.15 -0.78 8.35
CA ILE A 421 0.82 -2.05 8.69
C ILE A 421 0.56 -2.42 10.14
N ILE A 422 0.80 -1.49 11.06
CA ILE A 422 0.62 -1.73 12.50
C ILE A 422 -0.87 -1.95 12.86
N ALA A 423 -1.78 -1.20 12.26
CA ALA A 423 -3.22 -1.40 12.48
C ALA A 423 -3.67 -2.83 12.12
N ARG A 424 -3.17 -3.40 10.99
CA ARG A 424 -3.43 -4.80 10.62
C ARG A 424 -2.82 -5.79 11.60
N GLU A 425 -1.58 -5.57 12.02
CA GLU A 425 -0.91 -6.44 13.00
C GLU A 425 -1.63 -6.46 14.34
N LEU A 426 -2.16 -5.30 14.76
CA LEU A 426 -2.93 -5.16 16.00
C LEU A 426 -4.40 -5.57 15.85
N GLY A 427 -4.92 -5.74 14.63
CA GLY A 427 -6.32 -6.04 14.37
C GLY A 427 -7.28 -4.89 14.70
N ILE A 428 -6.82 -3.63 14.68
CA ILE A 428 -7.62 -2.43 14.94
C ILE A 428 -7.95 -1.70 13.63
N PRO A 429 -9.12 -1.03 13.52
CA PRO A 429 -9.44 -0.27 12.34
C PRO A 429 -8.58 1.00 12.24
N ALA A 430 -8.17 1.34 11.00
CA ALA A 430 -7.55 2.63 10.74
C ALA A 430 -8.10 3.29 9.47
N VAL A 431 -8.17 4.62 9.49
CA VAL A 431 -8.52 5.43 8.32
C VAL A 431 -7.33 6.33 7.99
N VAL A 432 -6.70 6.07 6.84
CA VAL A 432 -5.48 6.75 6.43
C VAL A 432 -5.71 7.62 5.20
N GLY A 433 -4.90 8.69 5.05
CA GLY A 433 -5.04 9.62 3.92
C GLY A 433 -6.28 10.49 3.97
N CYS A 434 -6.66 10.94 5.17
CA CYS A 434 -7.85 11.78 5.39
C CYS A 434 -7.68 13.25 4.97
N LEU A 435 -6.46 13.69 4.68
CA LEU A 435 -6.04 15.05 4.32
C LEU A 435 -6.13 16.07 5.46
N ASP A 436 -7.28 16.19 6.12
CA ASP A 436 -7.62 17.28 7.04
C ASP A 436 -8.26 16.82 8.36
N ALA A 437 -8.15 15.55 8.72
CA ALA A 437 -8.77 14.99 9.94
C ALA A 437 -8.32 15.74 11.21
N THR A 438 -7.04 16.11 11.31
CA THR A 438 -6.50 16.86 12.47
C THR A 438 -7.10 18.25 12.64
N THR A 439 -7.70 18.82 11.59
CA THR A 439 -8.39 20.12 11.63
C THR A 439 -9.90 20.00 11.84
N ASN A 440 -10.51 18.94 11.29
CA ASN A 440 -11.96 18.76 11.29
C ASN A 440 -12.46 18.04 12.55
N ILE A 441 -11.59 17.29 13.22
CA ILE A 441 -11.91 16.56 14.46
C ILE A 441 -11.52 17.44 15.66
N GLN A 442 -12.41 17.55 16.63
CA GLN A 442 -12.13 18.26 17.87
C GLN A 442 -11.43 17.33 18.85
N ASP A 443 -10.29 17.77 19.41
CA ASP A 443 -9.58 17.01 20.45
C ASP A 443 -10.49 16.72 21.66
N GLN A 444 -10.32 15.54 22.28
CA GLN A 444 -11.13 15.02 23.40
C GLN A 444 -12.61 14.75 23.06
N SER A 445 -13.06 14.97 21.83
CA SER A 445 -14.43 14.62 21.44
C SER A 445 -14.60 13.10 21.27
N THR A 446 -15.79 12.59 21.55
CA THR A 446 -16.12 11.21 21.22
C THR A 446 -16.35 11.09 19.73
N ILE A 447 -15.67 10.14 19.09
CA ILE A 447 -15.81 9.85 17.66
C ILE A 447 -15.92 8.35 17.42
N SER A 448 -16.40 8.00 16.24
CA SER A 448 -16.49 6.63 15.76
C SER A 448 -15.78 6.48 14.41
N VAL A 449 -14.92 5.50 14.30
CA VAL A 449 -14.15 5.13 13.09
C VAL A 449 -14.75 3.89 12.49
N SER A 450 -15.21 3.97 11.23
CA SER A 450 -15.79 2.84 10.50
C SER A 450 -14.92 2.42 9.34
N CYS A 451 -14.42 1.20 9.39
CA CYS A 451 -13.78 0.47 8.28
C CYS A 451 -14.65 -0.68 7.76
N ALA A 452 -15.95 -0.68 8.09
CA ALA A 452 -16.89 -1.74 7.72
C ALA A 452 -17.71 -1.45 6.44
N GLU A 453 -17.47 -0.32 5.78
CA GLU A 453 -18.30 0.16 4.67
C GLU A 453 -17.66 -0.01 3.29
N GLY A 454 -16.49 -0.64 3.21
CA GLY A 454 -15.74 -0.92 2.00
C GLY A 454 -14.33 -0.32 2.00
N ASP A 455 -13.82 0.01 0.84
CA ASP A 455 -12.47 0.58 0.66
C ASP A 455 -12.29 1.96 1.26
N GLN A 456 -13.39 2.69 1.45
CA GLN A 456 -13.40 3.99 2.09
C GLN A 456 -13.71 3.83 3.58
N GLY A 457 -12.86 4.41 4.42
CA GLY A 457 -13.08 4.54 5.84
C GLY A 457 -13.74 5.88 6.18
N PHE A 458 -14.55 5.89 7.23
CA PHE A 458 -15.34 7.04 7.66
C PHE A 458 -15.11 7.34 9.13
N VAL A 459 -15.06 8.61 9.45
CA VAL A 459 -15.01 9.12 10.83
C VAL A 459 -16.26 9.91 11.12
N TYR A 460 -17.01 9.50 12.12
CA TYR A 460 -18.28 10.12 12.52
C TYR A 460 -18.18 10.78 13.89
N GLU A 461 -18.89 11.88 14.06
CA GLU A 461 -19.07 12.53 15.36
C GLU A 461 -19.94 11.67 16.29
N GLY A 462 -19.53 11.55 17.55
CA GLY A 462 -20.25 10.80 18.57
C GLY A 462 -20.05 9.28 18.49
N SER A 463 -20.77 8.58 19.33
CA SER A 463 -20.81 7.11 19.37
C SER A 463 -21.91 6.63 18.42
N ILE A 464 -21.54 5.86 17.39
CA ILE A 464 -22.51 5.25 16.48
C ILE A 464 -23.08 3.96 17.08
N GLU A 465 -24.36 3.70 16.82
CA GLU A 465 -25.00 2.44 17.20
C GLU A 465 -24.80 1.39 16.09
N TYR A 466 -24.34 0.21 16.48
CA TYR A 466 -24.14 -0.91 15.56
C TYR A 466 -24.46 -2.26 16.19
N GLU A 467 -24.74 -3.24 15.34
CA GLU A 467 -24.79 -4.67 15.73
C GLU A 467 -23.67 -5.41 15.07
N LEU A 468 -22.96 -6.24 15.83
CA LEU A 468 -21.91 -7.12 15.32
C LEU A 468 -22.45 -8.54 15.21
N PHE A 469 -22.49 -9.05 13.97
CA PHE A 469 -22.82 -10.45 13.69
C PHE A 469 -21.54 -11.20 13.39
N THR A 470 -21.19 -12.18 14.23
CA THR A 470 -20.06 -13.07 13.99
C THR A 470 -20.60 -14.43 13.57
N LYS A 471 -20.26 -14.87 12.35
CA LYS A 471 -20.63 -16.18 11.83
C LYS A 471 -19.37 -17.00 11.53
N LYS A 472 -19.28 -18.19 12.10
CA LYS A 472 -18.32 -19.20 11.64
C LYS A 472 -18.83 -19.79 10.33
N ILE A 473 -17.96 -19.82 9.33
CA ILE A 473 -18.28 -20.48 8.05
C ILE A 473 -18.12 -21.99 8.29
N GLU A 474 -19.24 -22.65 8.51
CA GLU A 474 -19.29 -24.12 8.52
C GLU A 474 -19.49 -24.64 7.08
N SER A 475 -19.07 -25.88 6.83
CA SER A 475 -19.30 -26.52 5.54
C SER A 475 -20.82 -26.72 5.33
N LEU A 476 -21.37 -26.04 4.32
CA LEU A 476 -22.79 -26.21 3.97
C LEU A 476 -23.01 -27.51 3.19
N PRO A 477 -24.16 -28.16 3.36
CA PRO A 477 -24.51 -29.33 2.56
C PRO A 477 -24.63 -28.94 1.08
N LYS A 478 -24.20 -29.83 0.19
CA LYS A 478 -24.39 -29.62 -1.26
C LYS A 478 -25.88 -29.71 -1.60
N ILE A 479 -26.42 -28.67 -2.20
CA ILE A 479 -27.77 -28.56 -2.68
C ILE A 479 -27.78 -28.48 -4.21
N THR A 480 -28.90 -28.87 -4.85
CA THR A 480 -29.06 -28.85 -6.31
C THR A 480 -29.36 -27.45 -6.83
N THR A 481 -30.06 -26.64 -6.04
CA THR A 481 -30.39 -25.25 -6.38
C THR A 481 -29.20 -24.34 -6.12
N LYS A 482 -28.83 -23.50 -7.11
CA LYS A 482 -27.76 -22.52 -6.96
C LYS A 482 -28.20 -21.37 -6.09
N ILE A 483 -27.39 -21.04 -5.10
CA ILE A 483 -27.57 -19.84 -4.27
C ILE A 483 -26.57 -18.78 -4.72
N MET A 484 -27.07 -17.73 -5.37
CA MET A 484 -26.24 -16.64 -5.92
C MET A 484 -26.48 -15.34 -5.16
N LEU A 485 -25.46 -14.52 -5.07
CA LEU A 485 -25.50 -13.25 -4.34
C LEU A 485 -25.92 -12.08 -5.25
N ASN A 486 -26.52 -11.06 -4.65
CA ASN A 486 -26.72 -9.77 -5.28
C ASN A 486 -25.61 -8.82 -4.79
N ILE A 487 -24.81 -8.28 -5.71
CA ILE A 487 -23.69 -7.40 -5.40
C ILE A 487 -23.92 -6.05 -6.06
N GLY A 488 -23.85 -4.98 -5.26
CA GLY A 488 -23.89 -3.60 -5.76
C GLY A 488 -22.55 -2.88 -5.58
N ASN A 489 -21.84 -3.13 -4.48
CA ASN A 489 -20.60 -2.45 -4.17
C ASN A 489 -19.37 -3.29 -4.52
N PRO A 490 -18.55 -2.89 -5.53
CA PRO A 490 -17.33 -3.60 -5.90
C PRO A 490 -16.31 -3.69 -4.76
N ASP A 491 -16.23 -2.67 -3.90
CA ASP A 491 -15.27 -2.60 -2.80
C ASP A 491 -15.49 -3.69 -1.75
N ARG A 492 -16.72 -4.23 -1.65
CA ARG A 492 -17.06 -5.32 -0.75
C ARG A 492 -17.13 -6.69 -1.45
N ALA A 493 -16.78 -6.76 -2.73
CA ALA A 493 -16.94 -7.99 -3.52
C ALA A 493 -16.10 -9.15 -2.95
N PHE A 494 -14.84 -8.89 -2.57
CA PHE A 494 -13.94 -9.91 -2.00
C PHE A 494 -14.44 -10.42 -0.64
N TYR A 495 -14.99 -9.53 0.19
CA TYR A 495 -15.61 -9.92 1.45
C TYR A 495 -16.82 -10.83 1.22
N PHE A 496 -17.73 -10.43 0.33
CA PHE A 496 -18.91 -11.25 0.03
C PHE A 496 -18.59 -12.56 -0.69
N ALA A 497 -17.51 -12.61 -1.45
CA ALA A 497 -17.06 -13.83 -2.12
C ALA A 497 -16.66 -14.93 -1.13
N SER A 498 -16.25 -14.56 0.12
CA SER A 498 -15.94 -15.52 1.18
C SER A 498 -17.17 -16.20 1.77
N ILE A 499 -18.36 -15.63 1.61
CA ILE A 499 -19.62 -16.27 2.01
C ILE A 499 -19.91 -17.43 1.06
N PRO A 500 -20.36 -18.61 1.55
CA PRO A 500 -20.74 -19.72 0.68
C PRO A 500 -21.78 -19.30 -0.37
N ASN A 501 -21.45 -19.46 -1.66
CA ASN A 501 -22.26 -19.03 -2.78
C ASN A 501 -21.93 -19.83 -4.05
N ASP A 502 -22.79 -19.72 -5.07
CA ASP A 502 -22.58 -20.25 -6.42
C ASP A 502 -22.30 -19.16 -7.47
N GLY A 503 -21.98 -17.95 -7.03
CA GLY A 503 -21.67 -16.80 -7.88
C GLY A 503 -22.56 -15.59 -7.63
N VAL A 504 -22.54 -14.64 -8.56
CA VAL A 504 -23.36 -13.42 -8.52
C VAL A 504 -24.51 -13.52 -9.50
N GLY A 505 -25.73 -13.53 -8.98
CA GLY A 505 -26.96 -13.56 -9.76
C GLY A 505 -27.39 -12.17 -10.25
N LEU A 506 -26.95 -11.11 -9.58
CA LEU A 506 -27.23 -9.73 -9.95
C LEU A 506 -26.09 -8.79 -9.49
N ALA A 507 -25.26 -8.37 -10.42
CA ALA A 507 -24.34 -7.24 -10.22
C ALA A 507 -24.98 -5.96 -10.74
N ARG A 508 -25.19 -4.98 -9.87
CA ARG A 508 -25.85 -3.71 -10.17
C ARG A 508 -24.81 -2.64 -10.51
N ILE A 509 -24.72 -2.28 -11.79
CA ILE A 509 -23.73 -1.28 -12.24
C ILE A 509 -24.07 0.15 -11.79
N GLU A 510 -25.31 0.43 -11.40
CA GLU A 510 -25.73 1.72 -10.87
C GLU A 510 -24.88 2.16 -9.67
N PHE A 511 -24.51 1.24 -8.80
CA PHE A 511 -23.64 1.54 -7.67
C PHE A 511 -22.22 1.88 -8.11
N ILE A 512 -21.73 1.26 -9.20
CA ILE A 512 -20.42 1.57 -9.80
C ILE A 512 -20.47 2.98 -10.38
N ILE A 513 -21.51 3.28 -11.19
CA ILE A 513 -21.67 4.61 -11.79
C ILE A 513 -21.75 5.68 -10.70
N ASN A 514 -22.55 5.49 -9.67
CA ASN A 514 -22.71 6.47 -8.60
C ASN A 514 -21.45 6.68 -7.78
N ARG A 515 -20.73 5.60 -7.42
CA ARG A 515 -19.59 5.67 -6.49
C ARG A 515 -18.24 5.94 -7.16
N MET A 516 -18.01 5.35 -8.34
CA MET A 516 -16.71 5.38 -9.01
C MET A 516 -16.63 6.41 -10.13
N ILE A 517 -17.78 6.82 -10.68
CA ILE A 517 -17.86 7.77 -11.80
C ILE A 517 -18.43 9.11 -11.33
N GLY A 518 -19.64 9.11 -10.77
CA GLY A 518 -20.30 10.28 -10.20
C GLY A 518 -20.79 11.31 -11.23
N ILE A 519 -20.63 11.07 -12.54
CA ILE A 519 -20.95 11.98 -13.62
C ILE A 519 -22.10 11.38 -14.44
N HIS A 520 -23.07 12.23 -14.82
CA HIS A 520 -24.12 11.82 -15.73
C HIS A 520 -23.57 11.44 -17.11
N PRO A 521 -23.94 10.29 -17.73
CA PRO A 521 -23.34 9.85 -18.97
C PRO A 521 -23.58 10.81 -20.14
N ASN A 522 -24.74 11.51 -20.22
CA ASN A 522 -24.95 12.55 -21.24
C ASN A 522 -24.02 13.76 -21.03
N ALA A 523 -23.68 14.13 -19.80
CA ALA A 523 -22.73 15.21 -19.57
C ALA A 523 -21.31 14.86 -20.08
N ILE A 524 -20.98 13.57 -20.11
CA ILE A 524 -19.74 13.08 -20.72
C ILE A 524 -19.81 13.14 -22.24
N VAL A 525 -20.92 12.72 -22.83
CA VAL A 525 -21.13 12.76 -24.29
C VAL A 525 -21.12 14.20 -24.83
N ASP A 526 -21.80 15.11 -24.12
CA ASP A 526 -21.93 16.51 -24.48
C ASP A 526 -20.79 17.41 -23.95
N PHE A 527 -19.72 16.85 -23.41
CA PHE A 527 -18.66 17.53 -22.67
C PHE A 527 -18.22 18.85 -23.31
N LEU A 528 -18.00 18.88 -24.61
CA LEU A 528 -17.56 20.08 -25.36
C LEU A 528 -18.60 21.20 -25.42
N ASN A 529 -19.87 20.91 -25.16
CA ASN A 529 -20.99 21.85 -25.20
C ASN A 529 -21.44 22.34 -23.82
N LEU A 530 -20.78 21.89 -22.75
CA LEU A 530 -21.08 22.30 -21.40
C LEU A 530 -20.48 23.66 -21.09
N ASP A 531 -20.97 24.32 -20.02
CA ASP A 531 -20.32 25.52 -19.52
C ASP A 531 -18.95 25.21 -18.89
N GLU A 532 -18.09 26.21 -18.80
CA GLU A 532 -16.71 26.10 -18.37
C GLU A 532 -16.57 25.52 -16.95
N GLU A 533 -17.47 25.90 -16.04
CA GLU A 533 -17.44 25.42 -14.64
C GLU A 533 -17.67 23.90 -14.57
N LEU A 534 -18.68 23.41 -15.31
CA LEU A 534 -18.98 21.99 -15.35
C LEU A 534 -17.91 21.19 -16.10
N GLN A 535 -17.32 21.76 -17.17
CA GLN A 535 -16.19 21.15 -17.87
C GLN A 535 -14.99 20.95 -16.93
N LEU A 536 -14.61 21.99 -16.17
CA LEU A 536 -13.50 21.92 -15.21
C LEU A 536 -13.75 20.87 -14.11
N ASN A 537 -14.97 20.81 -13.59
CA ASN A 537 -15.33 19.77 -12.59
C ASN A 537 -15.21 18.35 -13.17
N ILE A 538 -15.69 18.12 -14.40
CA ILE A 538 -15.59 16.83 -15.08
C ILE A 538 -14.13 16.48 -15.37
N GLU A 539 -13.29 17.43 -15.80
CA GLU A 539 -11.86 17.24 -16.02
C GLU A 539 -11.13 16.85 -14.73
N GLU A 540 -11.48 17.48 -13.61
CA GLU A 540 -10.89 17.14 -12.29
C GLU A 540 -11.26 15.71 -11.87
N ILE A 541 -12.53 15.32 -12.00
CA ILE A 541 -12.99 13.96 -11.66
C ILE A 541 -12.36 12.91 -12.57
N SER A 542 -12.22 13.22 -13.88
CA SER A 542 -11.67 12.30 -14.90
C SER A 542 -10.16 12.35 -15.04
N ALA A 543 -9.46 13.04 -14.15
CA ALA A 543 -8.01 13.20 -14.20
C ALA A 543 -7.28 11.85 -14.31
N GLY A 544 -6.20 11.80 -15.10
CA GLY A 544 -5.41 10.59 -15.35
C GLY A 544 -5.92 9.69 -16.49
N TYR A 545 -7.04 10.02 -17.09
CA TYR A 545 -7.58 9.35 -18.27
C TYR A 545 -7.46 10.26 -19.50
N GLU A 546 -7.47 9.67 -20.70
CA GLU A 546 -7.28 10.41 -21.94
C GLU A 546 -8.38 11.46 -22.18
N ASN A 547 -9.61 11.11 -21.82
CA ASN A 547 -10.78 11.97 -21.92
C ASN A 547 -11.90 11.44 -21.00
N PRO A 548 -12.98 12.21 -20.75
CA PRO A 548 -14.08 11.80 -19.89
C PRO A 548 -14.80 10.52 -20.34
N THR A 549 -14.88 10.25 -21.64
CA THR A 549 -15.49 9.04 -22.20
C THR A 549 -14.67 7.79 -21.82
N GLU A 550 -13.33 7.85 -22.00
CA GLU A 550 -12.44 6.77 -21.62
C GLU A 550 -12.45 6.55 -20.08
N PHE A 551 -12.56 7.62 -19.31
CA PHE A 551 -12.74 7.53 -17.86
C PHE A 551 -14.00 6.75 -17.50
N TYR A 552 -15.17 7.09 -18.10
CA TYR A 552 -16.45 6.40 -17.82
C TYR A 552 -16.37 4.91 -18.14
N ILE A 553 -15.92 4.58 -19.36
CA ILE A 553 -15.80 3.19 -19.83
C ILE A 553 -14.82 2.41 -18.94
N SER A 554 -13.67 3.00 -18.62
CA SER A 554 -12.65 2.34 -17.82
C SER A 554 -13.12 2.12 -16.38
N LYS A 555 -13.71 3.12 -15.72
CA LYS A 555 -14.19 2.99 -14.34
C LYS A 555 -15.33 1.99 -14.21
N LEU A 556 -16.23 1.97 -15.17
CA LEU A 556 -17.29 0.99 -15.18
C LEU A 556 -16.74 -0.43 -15.40
N ALA A 557 -15.82 -0.60 -16.35
CA ALA A 557 -15.13 -1.88 -16.59
C ALA A 557 -14.32 -2.34 -15.37
N GLU A 558 -13.63 -1.42 -14.66
CA GLU A 558 -12.90 -1.69 -13.42
C GLU A 558 -13.84 -2.24 -12.33
N GLY A 559 -14.97 -1.59 -12.09
CA GLY A 559 -15.95 -2.06 -11.10
C GLY A 559 -16.51 -3.44 -11.41
N ILE A 560 -16.89 -3.69 -12.67
CA ILE A 560 -17.34 -5.00 -13.14
C ILE A 560 -16.23 -6.05 -12.99
N SER A 561 -15.01 -5.73 -13.40
CA SER A 561 -13.84 -6.62 -13.32
C SER A 561 -13.46 -6.96 -11.89
N THR A 562 -13.62 -6.02 -10.96
CA THR A 562 -13.38 -6.24 -9.52
C THR A 562 -14.36 -7.28 -8.97
N ILE A 563 -15.67 -7.16 -9.30
CA ILE A 563 -16.66 -8.16 -8.90
C ILE A 563 -16.34 -9.51 -9.55
N ALA A 564 -16.02 -9.53 -10.84
CA ALA A 564 -15.69 -10.76 -11.55
C ALA A 564 -14.45 -11.46 -10.99
N ALA A 565 -13.41 -10.72 -10.64
CA ALA A 565 -12.20 -11.25 -10.01
C ALA A 565 -12.47 -11.85 -8.63
N ALA A 566 -13.29 -11.18 -7.82
CA ALA A 566 -13.64 -11.65 -6.48
C ALA A 566 -14.38 -13.00 -6.49
N PHE A 567 -15.25 -13.21 -7.47
CA PHE A 567 -16.03 -14.44 -7.56
C PHE A 567 -15.46 -15.51 -8.50
N TYR A 568 -14.28 -15.25 -9.09
CA TYR A 568 -13.65 -16.22 -9.98
C TYR A 568 -13.43 -17.58 -9.31
N PRO A 569 -13.72 -18.76 -9.97
CA PRO A 569 -14.25 -18.93 -11.35
C PRO A 569 -15.79 -18.99 -11.44
N LYS A 570 -16.54 -18.58 -10.43
CA LYS A 570 -18.01 -18.65 -10.39
C LYS A 570 -18.65 -17.60 -11.33
N PRO A 571 -19.87 -17.85 -11.85
CA PRO A 571 -20.52 -16.92 -12.76
C PRO A 571 -20.89 -15.59 -12.09
N VAL A 572 -20.82 -14.51 -12.84
CA VAL A 572 -21.25 -13.17 -12.45
C VAL A 572 -22.18 -12.62 -13.53
N ILE A 573 -23.45 -12.37 -13.19
CA ILE A 573 -24.44 -11.79 -14.10
C ILE A 573 -24.49 -10.29 -13.86
N VAL A 574 -24.15 -9.51 -14.86
CA VAL A 574 -24.13 -8.04 -14.82
C VAL A 574 -25.43 -7.52 -15.43
N ARG A 575 -26.19 -6.73 -14.69
CA ARG A 575 -27.38 -6.04 -15.17
C ARG A 575 -27.00 -4.66 -15.71
N LEU A 576 -27.53 -4.28 -16.86
CA LEU A 576 -27.43 -2.92 -17.39
C LEU A 576 -28.07 -1.92 -16.43
N SER A 577 -27.70 -0.65 -16.52
CA SER A 577 -28.16 0.40 -15.60
C SER A 577 -29.68 0.56 -15.64
N ASP A 578 -30.28 0.68 -14.46
CA ASP A 578 -31.72 0.85 -14.29
C ASP A 578 -32.00 1.96 -13.27
N PHE A 579 -31.32 3.10 -13.46
CA PHE A 579 -31.54 4.29 -12.66
C PHE A 579 -32.94 4.90 -12.91
N LYS A 580 -33.50 5.46 -11.87
CA LYS A 580 -34.63 6.37 -11.97
C LYS A 580 -34.11 7.76 -12.38
N SER A 581 -34.97 8.58 -12.95
CA SER A 581 -34.63 9.94 -13.39
C SER A 581 -34.09 10.78 -12.24
N ASN A 582 -34.69 10.71 -11.05
CA ASN A 582 -34.19 11.43 -9.87
C ASN A 582 -32.82 10.93 -9.36
N GLU A 583 -32.47 9.65 -9.59
CA GLU A 583 -31.16 9.13 -9.24
C GLU A 583 -30.08 9.61 -10.23
N TYR A 584 -30.40 9.65 -11.53
CA TYR A 584 -29.53 10.23 -12.54
C TYR A 584 -29.35 11.74 -12.40
N ALA A 585 -30.43 12.47 -12.03
CA ALA A 585 -30.39 13.91 -11.80
C ALA A 585 -29.39 14.32 -10.70
N ASN A 586 -29.12 13.44 -9.73
CA ASN A 586 -28.16 13.69 -8.64
C ASN A 586 -26.68 13.52 -9.06
N LEU A 587 -26.40 12.99 -10.26
CA LEU A 587 -25.04 12.92 -10.78
C LEU A 587 -24.58 14.27 -11.32
N VAL A 588 -23.27 14.50 -11.37
CA VAL A 588 -22.72 15.75 -11.90
C VAL A 588 -23.24 16.03 -13.30
N GLY A 589 -23.90 17.16 -13.49
CA GLY A 589 -24.54 17.59 -14.73
C GLY A 589 -25.87 16.90 -15.05
N GLY A 590 -26.41 16.05 -14.14
CA GLY A 590 -27.61 15.26 -14.36
C GLY A 590 -28.90 16.06 -14.46
N ASP A 591 -28.99 17.13 -13.69
CA ASP A 591 -30.14 18.06 -13.68
C ASP A 591 -30.51 18.65 -15.05
N ARG A 592 -29.57 18.66 -16.00
CA ARG A 592 -29.77 19.16 -17.36
C ARG A 592 -30.49 18.19 -18.28
N TYR A 593 -30.40 16.89 -18.00
CA TYR A 593 -30.82 15.82 -18.92
C TYR A 593 -32.01 15.02 -18.42
N GLU A 594 -32.33 15.15 -17.13
CA GLU A 594 -33.40 14.32 -16.56
C GLU A 594 -34.71 15.09 -16.40
N PRO A 595 -35.84 14.48 -16.81
CA PRO A 595 -37.13 15.09 -16.63
C PRO A 595 -37.58 15.07 -15.15
N GLU A 596 -38.32 16.10 -14.76
CA GLU A 596 -39.10 16.03 -13.51
C GLU A 596 -40.29 15.08 -13.68
N GLU A 597 -40.34 14.03 -12.89
CA GLU A 597 -41.39 13.01 -12.97
C GLU A 597 -42.15 12.91 -11.67
N GLU A 598 -43.47 12.89 -11.72
CA GLU A 598 -44.36 12.71 -10.54
C GLU A 598 -44.11 11.34 -9.89
N ASN A 599 -43.82 10.31 -10.67
CA ASN A 599 -43.47 8.99 -10.16
C ASN A 599 -42.30 8.35 -10.95
N PRO A 600 -41.06 8.58 -10.49
CA PRO A 600 -39.87 8.05 -11.12
C PRO A 600 -39.83 6.52 -11.22
N MET A 601 -40.65 5.80 -10.46
CA MET A 601 -40.75 4.33 -10.56
C MET A 601 -41.38 3.85 -11.86
N LEU A 602 -42.25 4.66 -12.47
CA LEU A 602 -42.96 4.40 -13.73
C LEU A 602 -42.41 5.24 -14.89
N GLY A 603 -41.35 5.99 -14.66
CA GLY A 603 -40.82 6.99 -15.55
C GLY A 603 -39.85 6.47 -16.61
N PHE A 604 -38.97 7.37 -17.09
CA PHE A 604 -37.99 7.15 -18.12
C PHE A 604 -36.80 6.34 -17.60
N ARG A 605 -36.90 5.00 -17.69
CA ARG A 605 -35.91 4.04 -17.19
C ARG A 605 -35.90 2.73 -17.98
N GLY A 606 -34.84 1.92 -17.81
CA GLY A 606 -34.69 0.60 -18.42
C GLY A 606 -34.74 0.66 -19.95
N ALA A 607 -35.50 -0.24 -20.58
CA ALA A 607 -35.53 -0.38 -22.03
C ALA A 607 -36.02 0.87 -22.78
N SER A 608 -36.94 1.66 -22.20
CA SER A 608 -37.39 2.92 -22.82
C SER A 608 -36.24 3.94 -22.95
N ARG A 609 -35.35 3.97 -21.97
CA ARG A 609 -34.16 4.83 -21.98
C ARG A 609 -33.14 4.36 -23.02
N TYR A 610 -32.89 3.07 -23.11
CA TYR A 610 -31.89 2.53 -24.07
C TYR A 610 -32.31 2.70 -25.53
N LEU A 611 -33.61 2.77 -25.80
CA LEU A 611 -34.14 3.00 -27.15
C LEU A 611 -34.22 4.48 -27.51
N ASP A 612 -34.04 5.38 -26.55
CA ASP A 612 -34.05 6.82 -26.81
C ASP A 612 -32.80 7.24 -27.57
N PRO A 613 -32.95 7.94 -28.72
CA PRO A 613 -31.82 8.37 -29.54
C PRO A 613 -30.80 9.24 -28.79
N LEU A 614 -31.23 10.04 -27.80
CA LEU A 614 -30.34 10.90 -27.01
C LEU A 614 -29.53 10.08 -25.99
N PHE A 615 -30.02 8.91 -25.57
CA PHE A 615 -29.34 8.06 -24.64
C PHE A 615 -28.51 6.93 -25.31
N GLN A 616 -28.68 6.69 -26.61
CA GLN A 616 -27.92 5.66 -27.32
C GLN A 616 -26.40 5.76 -27.18
N PRO A 617 -25.75 6.95 -27.24
CA PRO A 617 -24.30 7.06 -27.00
C PRO A 617 -23.90 6.61 -25.57
N CYS A 618 -24.73 6.91 -24.56
CA CYS A 618 -24.52 6.50 -23.18
C CYS A 618 -24.62 4.98 -23.02
N PHE A 619 -25.66 4.39 -23.62
CA PHE A 619 -25.84 2.93 -23.65
C PHE A 619 -24.67 2.22 -24.33
N LYS A 620 -24.13 2.81 -25.40
CA LYS A 620 -22.92 2.29 -26.05
C LYS A 620 -21.73 2.28 -25.10
N MET A 621 -21.51 3.32 -24.29
CA MET A 621 -20.43 3.35 -23.29
C MET A 621 -20.57 2.22 -22.25
N GLU A 622 -21.80 1.92 -21.80
CA GLU A 622 -22.05 0.78 -20.90
C GLU A 622 -21.69 -0.57 -21.57
N CYS A 623 -22.11 -0.75 -22.82
CA CYS A 623 -21.78 -1.94 -23.59
C CYS A 623 -20.27 -2.09 -23.82
N ASP A 624 -19.60 -0.99 -24.17
CA ASP A 624 -18.15 -0.98 -24.37
C ASP A 624 -17.40 -1.34 -23.07
N ALA A 625 -17.87 -0.86 -21.91
CA ALA A 625 -17.30 -1.21 -20.60
C ALA A 625 -17.45 -2.69 -20.27
N ILE A 626 -18.64 -3.28 -20.47
CA ILE A 626 -18.87 -4.70 -20.27
C ILE A 626 -18.02 -5.53 -21.23
N PHE A 627 -17.92 -5.10 -22.49
CA PHE A 627 -17.09 -5.78 -23.48
C PHE A 627 -15.60 -5.71 -23.13
N LYS A 628 -15.11 -4.54 -22.67
CA LYS A 628 -13.74 -4.35 -22.20
C LYS A 628 -13.43 -5.31 -21.05
N SER A 629 -14.29 -5.39 -20.03
CA SER A 629 -14.14 -6.34 -18.91
C SER A 629 -14.08 -7.80 -19.37
N LYS A 630 -14.95 -8.20 -20.29
CA LYS A 630 -15.03 -9.58 -20.78
C LYS A 630 -13.86 -9.96 -21.69
N ARG A 631 -13.55 -9.13 -22.69
CA ARG A 631 -12.57 -9.43 -23.74
C ARG A 631 -11.15 -9.20 -23.25
N ASP A 632 -10.90 -8.03 -22.69
CA ASP A 632 -9.55 -7.58 -22.40
C ASP A 632 -9.06 -8.21 -21.09
N ASN A 633 -9.87 -8.23 -20.05
CA ASN A 633 -9.50 -8.83 -18.77
C ASN A 633 -9.66 -10.36 -18.73
N GLY A 634 -10.27 -10.95 -19.77
CA GLY A 634 -10.38 -12.41 -19.93
C GLY A 634 -11.39 -13.09 -19.01
N PHE A 635 -12.34 -12.36 -18.44
CA PHE A 635 -13.42 -12.91 -17.62
C PHE A 635 -14.47 -13.62 -18.49
N ARG A 636 -14.15 -14.83 -18.95
CA ARG A 636 -15.07 -15.69 -19.74
C ARG A 636 -16.22 -16.29 -18.93
N GLN A 637 -16.23 -16.09 -17.63
CA GLN A 637 -17.27 -16.57 -16.72
C GLN A 637 -18.62 -15.85 -16.88
N HIS A 638 -18.61 -14.68 -17.50
CA HIS A 638 -19.88 -14.12 -17.96
C HIS A 638 -20.44 -15.07 -19.00
N PRO A 639 -21.55 -15.77 -18.72
CA PRO A 639 -22.25 -16.43 -19.78
C PRO A 639 -22.41 -15.38 -20.88
N SER A 640 -21.98 -15.69 -22.06
CA SER A 640 -22.29 -14.92 -23.28
C SER A 640 -23.75 -15.11 -23.59
N HIS A 641 -24.61 -14.92 -22.61
CA HIS A 641 -26.00 -14.95 -22.84
C HIS A 641 -26.46 -13.56 -23.18
N ASP A 642 -27.03 -13.49 -24.27
CA ASP A 642 -28.17 -12.71 -24.67
C ASP A 642 -29.17 -12.41 -23.53
N SER A 643 -28.96 -12.95 -22.33
CA SER A 643 -29.72 -12.68 -21.11
C SER A 643 -29.54 -11.25 -20.54
N LEU A 644 -28.71 -10.43 -21.14
CA LEU A 644 -28.74 -8.96 -20.93
C LEU A 644 -30.05 -8.35 -21.48
N CYS A 645 -30.76 -9.05 -22.34
CA CYS A 645 -32.02 -8.62 -22.97
C CYS A 645 -33.24 -9.44 -22.57
N GLU A 646 -33.12 -10.48 -21.74
CA GLU A 646 -34.23 -11.42 -21.48
C GLU A 646 -35.17 -11.04 -20.32
N ASN A 647 -35.04 -9.86 -19.74
CA ASN A 647 -36.04 -9.41 -18.77
C ASN A 647 -36.56 -8.03 -19.12
N ASN A 648 -37.35 -8.02 -20.16
CA ASN A 648 -38.60 -7.21 -20.26
C ASN A 648 -39.49 -7.79 -21.29
#